data_a6e691ebe3e491483b5c6c387e4e2c97
#
_entry.id   a6e691ebe3e491483b5c6c387e4e2c97
#
_cell.length_a   1.000
_cell.length_b   1.000
_cell.length_c   1.000
_cell.angle_alpha   90.00
_cell.angle_beta   90.00
_cell.angle_gamma   90.00
#
_symmetry.space_group_name_H-M   'P 1'
#
loop_
_entity.id
_entity.type
_entity.pdbx_description
1 polymer ?
#
loop_
_entity_poly.entity_id
_entity_poly.type
_entity_poly.pdbx_seq_one_letter_code
_entity_poly.pdbx_strand_id
1 'polypeptide(L)'
;MLKKAISAAFFFALFSFSNGFVQAEVPEWLRSLSRQPAKTYADDVNAVILLDDNVTTVKENGDIVRHGRRVIRILRPEGRDQGAYARSYNGDSKVNYLRGWSITSKGQEYETKGSDVFESNVSSYEIYSDAKVKALRVPGTDVGTVVGFEYEEAEHPYTFHDTWYFQESDPVERSHYELHLASGWRFQSQWMNHKEEKPIEENGAVQWQLTDIPRIEKEPRQPPHMGLAGGAVFTFFNDKIPGKSFRNWSDIGTWYTGLSSDVRSASPALSQKVQELAPASMPLIQRIKALAGFAQHDVRYVAIEIGVGGYKPHSASDIFAHRYGDCKDKATVLSTMLAQIGVKSYYIIVNATRGVVTGKTPANPGAFNHMILAIALPEASYSMPLSALYEHPKLGHLLIFDPTNDVVPFGQIPYYEQDNYGLLVGEQGGELIHMPLSPPEANGVFRSAKLKLVPDGTLQGEIEERYTGFNAMIGRAFFQHETENDRKKIIERLVANSLGNFQLDKYELVNADDLDKDLIIRFNFSAAHYAKNAGSMLLVRPRVLGELAGPWDANKPRHYAYEFRGPFLDRDTVEISLPEGFKVDELPDPAKVTFPFAEYVSKTESGEGVLKYTREYKQTASEVSLEHIDELKKFFSQINLDEKNMAVLKKVN
;
A
#
# COMPACT_ATOMS: atom_id res chain seq x y z
N MET A 1 1.15 8.06 2.81
CA MET A 1 0.67 9.37 2.33
C MET A 1 1.15 10.53 3.21
N LEU A 2 1.14 10.44 4.52
CA LEU A 2 1.53 11.53 5.44
C LEU A 2 2.96 12.09 5.19
N LYS A 3 3.96 11.23 4.94
CA LYS A 3 5.34 11.68 4.62
C LYS A 3 5.46 12.49 3.31
N LYS A 4 4.60 12.24 2.32
CA LYS A 4 4.58 13.02 1.06
C LYS A 4 3.87 14.37 1.21
N ALA A 5 2.84 14.47 2.05
CA ALA A 5 2.16 15.72 2.35
C ALA A 5 3.05 16.68 3.14
N ILE A 6 3.88 16.17 4.05
CA ILE A 6 4.86 16.97 4.82
C ILE A 6 5.95 17.53 3.90
N SER A 7 6.43 16.79 2.90
CA SER A 7 7.43 17.30 1.94
C SER A 7 6.91 18.42 1.02
N ALA A 8 5.63 18.39 0.65
CA ALA A 8 5.05 19.41 -0.25
C ALA A 8 4.80 20.76 0.47
N ALA A 9 4.50 20.75 1.77
CA ALA A 9 4.21 21.97 2.55
C ALA A 9 5.47 22.80 2.88
N PHE A 10 6.67 22.21 2.80
CA PHE A 10 7.92 22.90 3.18
C PHE A 10 8.62 23.68 2.05
N PHE A 11 8.09 23.73 0.84
CA PHE A 11 8.80 24.34 -0.30
C PHE A 11 8.58 25.84 -0.49
N PHE A 12 7.82 26.56 0.37
CA PHE A 12 7.45 27.96 0.09
C PHE A 12 7.59 28.95 1.28
N ALA A 13 8.57 28.78 2.16
CA ALA A 13 8.84 29.82 3.16
C ALA A 13 10.34 30.17 3.22
N LEU A 14 10.80 31.02 2.32
CA LEU A 14 12.03 31.81 2.50
C LEU A 14 11.69 32.98 3.43
N PHE A 15 11.97 32.87 4.72
CA PHE A 15 11.85 33.97 5.68
C PHE A 15 13.20 34.54 6.02
N SER A 16 13.29 35.86 5.92
CA SER A 16 14.42 36.70 6.36
C SER A 16 14.53 36.67 7.90
N PHE A 17 15.64 36.19 8.44
CA PHE A 17 15.90 36.17 9.85
C PHE A 17 16.33 37.55 10.33
N SER A 18 15.55 38.17 11.21
CA SER A 18 16.02 39.28 12.08
C SER A 18 16.58 38.66 13.38
N ASN A 19 17.87 38.86 13.62
CA ASN A 19 18.60 38.37 14.76
C ASN A 19 18.14 39.07 16.08
N GLY A 20 17.28 38.38 16.82
CA GLY A 20 17.13 38.64 18.26
C GLY A 20 17.43 37.32 19.00
N PHE A 21 18.61 37.20 19.59
CA PHE A 21 18.96 36.06 20.43
C PHE A 21 18.11 36.11 21.71
N VAL A 22 16.99 35.39 21.72
CA VAL A 22 16.36 34.94 22.94
C VAL A 22 17.08 33.66 23.35
N GLN A 23 17.60 33.64 24.59
CA GLN A 23 18.24 32.43 25.13
C GLN A 23 17.21 31.30 25.13
N ALA A 24 17.52 30.19 24.42
CA ALA A 24 16.63 29.07 24.33
C ALA A 24 16.46 28.42 25.73
N GLU A 25 15.22 28.22 26.15
CA GLU A 25 14.90 27.49 27.40
C GLU A 25 14.84 25.98 27.08
N VAL A 26 16.00 25.38 26.79
CA VAL A 26 16.09 23.95 26.56
C VAL A 26 15.82 23.19 27.86
N PRO A 27 14.89 22.23 27.90
CA PRO A 27 14.58 21.46 29.11
C PRO A 27 15.76 20.59 29.59
N GLU A 28 15.91 20.42 30.89
CA GLU A 28 17.02 19.65 31.47
C GLU A 28 16.98 18.16 31.07
N TRP A 29 15.78 17.59 30.83
CA TRP A 29 15.68 16.22 30.33
C TRP A 29 16.37 16.07 28.97
N LEU A 30 16.28 17.07 28.09
CA LEU A 30 16.94 17.03 26.77
C LEU A 30 18.46 17.26 26.91
N ARG A 31 18.89 18.23 27.79
CA ARG A 31 20.31 18.45 28.07
C ARG A 31 20.97 17.19 28.60
N SER A 32 20.31 16.51 29.53
CA SER A 32 20.82 15.25 30.11
C SER A 32 21.06 14.18 29.06
N LEU A 33 20.09 13.97 28.16
CA LEU A 33 20.23 13.00 27.07
C LEU A 33 21.28 13.42 26.02
N SER A 34 21.40 14.73 25.76
CA SER A 34 22.40 15.22 24.79
C SER A 34 23.84 14.97 25.24
N ARG A 35 24.10 14.96 26.55
CA ARG A 35 25.43 14.71 27.15
C ARG A 35 25.80 13.23 27.19
N GLN A 36 24.87 12.32 26.95
CA GLN A 36 25.17 10.89 26.93
C GLN A 36 26.13 10.56 25.75
N PRO A 37 27.11 9.69 25.96
CA PRO A 37 28.01 9.29 24.89
C PRO A 37 27.23 8.60 23.78
N ALA A 38 27.59 8.92 22.54
CA ALA A 38 26.99 8.23 21.39
C ALA A 38 27.46 6.79 21.34
N LYS A 39 26.51 5.85 21.18
CA LYS A 39 26.84 4.47 20.82
C LYS A 39 27.31 4.40 19.37
N THR A 40 28.01 3.34 19.02
CA THR A 40 28.39 3.07 17.63
C THR A 40 27.26 2.34 16.91
N TYR A 41 26.90 2.83 15.74
CA TYR A 41 25.88 2.26 14.86
C TYR A 41 26.47 1.93 13.48
N ALA A 42 25.81 1.06 12.76
CA ALA A 42 26.19 0.71 11.38
C ALA A 42 26.19 1.94 10.45
N ASP A 43 26.96 1.86 9.36
CA ASP A 43 27.23 3.01 8.49
C ASP A 43 26.00 3.52 7.72
N ASP A 44 24.94 2.79 7.67
CA ASP A 44 23.67 3.16 7.05
C ASP A 44 22.60 3.64 8.05
N VAL A 45 22.93 3.76 9.35
CA VAL A 45 22.05 4.35 10.37
C VAL A 45 22.21 5.85 10.38
N ASN A 46 21.19 6.59 9.99
CA ASN A 46 21.25 8.06 9.84
C ASN A 46 20.92 8.83 11.10
N ALA A 47 20.14 8.24 12.00
CA ALA A 47 19.74 8.81 13.28
C ALA A 47 19.50 7.69 14.30
N VAL A 48 19.45 8.07 15.58
CA VAL A 48 19.07 7.19 16.69
C VAL A 48 18.09 7.92 17.62
N ILE A 49 17.02 7.22 17.99
CA ILE A 49 16.04 7.71 18.96
C ILE A 49 16.57 7.38 20.35
N LEU A 50 17.01 8.42 21.08
CA LEU A 50 17.53 8.28 22.44
C LEU A 50 16.41 8.03 23.45
N LEU A 51 15.24 8.63 23.21
CA LEU A 51 14.04 8.49 24.00
C LEU A 51 12.80 8.62 23.12
N ASP A 52 11.88 7.71 23.27
CA ASP A 52 10.50 7.81 22.82
C ASP A 52 9.57 7.52 24.00
N ASP A 53 8.95 8.57 24.55
CA ASP A 53 8.23 8.55 25.81
C ASP A 53 6.79 9.02 25.59
N ASN A 54 5.82 8.28 26.13
CA ASN A 54 4.41 8.64 26.09
C ASN A 54 3.72 8.33 27.41
N VAL A 55 3.05 9.32 27.97
CA VAL A 55 2.19 9.19 29.14
C VAL A 55 0.74 9.36 28.69
N THR A 56 -0.04 8.30 28.79
CA THR A 56 -1.48 8.28 28.45
C THR A 56 -2.30 8.35 29.73
N THR A 57 -3.19 9.33 29.84
CA THR A 57 -4.12 9.48 30.96
C THR A 57 -5.55 9.33 30.49
N VAL A 58 -6.26 8.34 31.02
CA VAL A 58 -7.70 8.13 30.79
C VAL A 58 -8.49 8.77 31.94
N LYS A 59 -9.28 9.80 31.62
CA LYS A 59 -10.07 10.54 32.60
C LYS A 59 -11.38 9.80 32.96
N GLU A 60 -12.05 10.26 34.01
CA GLU A 60 -13.32 9.65 34.48
C GLU A 60 -14.40 9.59 33.39
N ASN A 61 -14.50 10.63 32.57
CA ASN A 61 -15.47 10.74 31.46
C ASN A 61 -15.06 9.99 30.18
N GLY A 62 -13.85 9.39 30.15
CA GLY A 62 -13.32 8.67 29.01
C GLY A 62 -12.46 9.52 28.06
N ASP A 63 -12.28 10.81 28.32
CA ASP A 63 -11.31 11.61 27.58
C ASP A 63 -9.90 11.06 27.80
N ILE A 64 -9.10 11.07 26.75
CA ILE A 64 -7.72 10.62 26.77
C ILE A 64 -6.80 11.82 26.57
N VAL A 65 -5.81 11.97 27.45
CA VAL A 65 -4.73 12.96 27.29
C VAL A 65 -3.42 12.20 27.12
N ARG A 66 -2.67 12.55 26.07
CA ARG A 66 -1.34 11.99 25.79
C ARG A 66 -0.31 13.10 25.92
N HIS A 67 0.70 12.87 26.73
CA HIS A 67 1.88 13.71 26.83
C HIS A 67 3.09 12.93 26.32
N GLY A 68 3.72 13.40 25.23
CA GLY A 68 4.82 12.69 24.59
C GLY A 68 6.09 13.50 24.52
N ARG A 69 7.24 12.80 24.62
CA ARG A 69 8.59 13.32 24.44
C ARG A 69 9.35 12.43 23.49
N ARG A 70 10.02 13.03 22.52
CA ARG A 70 10.88 12.29 21.59
C ARG A 70 12.22 12.99 21.45
N VAL A 71 13.32 12.24 21.60
CA VAL A 71 14.69 12.74 21.49
C VAL A 71 15.44 11.94 20.47
N ILE A 72 16.06 12.63 19.50
CA ILE A 72 16.75 11.99 18.40
C ILE A 72 18.14 12.61 18.25
N ARG A 73 19.15 11.77 18.06
CA ARG A 73 20.51 12.21 17.68
C ARG A 73 20.73 11.97 16.20
N ILE A 74 21.13 13.00 15.48
CA ILE A 74 21.47 12.95 14.06
C ILE A 74 22.91 12.41 13.93
N LEU A 75 23.06 11.29 13.25
CA LEU A 75 24.34 10.62 13.07
C LEU A 75 24.99 10.94 11.72
N ARG A 76 24.16 11.16 10.68
CA ARG A 76 24.60 11.41 9.30
C ARG A 76 23.77 12.52 8.63
N PRO A 77 24.26 13.10 7.50
CA PRO A 77 23.56 14.18 6.82
C PRO A 77 22.12 13.81 6.38
N GLU A 78 21.86 12.56 6.01
CA GLU A 78 20.56 12.04 5.60
C GLU A 78 19.56 12.02 6.76
N GLY A 79 20.04 12.04 8.02
CA GLY A 79 19.21 12.12 9.22
C GLY A 79 18.70 13.53 9.55
N ARG A 80 19.08 14.58 8.78
CA ARG A 80 18.64 15.97 9.06
C ARG A 80 17.13 16.16 9.03
N ASP A 81 16.42 15.28 8.35
CA ASP A 81 14.94 15.30 8.30
C ASP A 81 14.30 15.00 9.65
N GLN A 82 15.01 14.36 10.56
CA GLN A 82 14.56 14.11 11.94
C GLN A 82 14.43 15.42 12.78
N GLY A 83 14.88 16.56 12.25
CA GLY A 83 14.62 17.87 12.84
C GLY A 83 13.19 18.38 12.67
N ALA A 84 12.31 17.65 11.97
CA ALA A 84 10.89 17.96 11.82
C ALA A 84 10.03 16.98 12.60
N TYR A 85 8.98 17.49 13.23
CA TYR A 85 8.00 16.67 13.95
C TYR A 85 6.58 17.17 13.70
N ALA A 86 5.63 16.23 13.59
CA ALA A 86 4.25 16.57 13.30
C ALA A 86 3.28 15.69 14.10
N ARG A 87 2.14 16.27 14.49
CA ARG A 87 1.00 15.58 15.10
C ARG A 87 -0.27 15.90 14.32
N SER A 88 -0.98 14.86 13.92
CA SER A 88 -2.31 14.97 13.30
C SER A 88 -3.40 14.88 14.36
N TYR A 89 -4.47 15.63 14.21
CA TYR A 89 -5.62 15.65 15.10
C TYR A 89 -6.88 16.02 14.27
N ASN A 90 -8.08 15.77 14.79
CA ASN A 90 -9.37 16.04 14.15
C ASN A 90 -10.28 16.87 15.07
N GLY A 91 -11.56 17.02 14.73
CA GLY A 91 -12.51 17.79 15.53
C GLY A 91 -12.75 17.26 16.94
N ASP A 92 -12.53 15.96 17.17
CA ASP A 92 -12.68 15.29 18.47
C ASP A 92 -11.36 15.22 19.26
N SER A 93 -10.29 15.74 18.69
CA SER A 93 -8.96 15.82 19.32
C SER A 93 -8.34 17.19 19.14
N LYS A 94 -7.35 17.50 19.98
CA LYS A 94 -6.63 18.77 19.95
C LYS A 94 -5.20 18.58 20.40
N VAL A 95 -4.27 19.09 19.62
CA VAL A 95 -2.89 19.25 20.06
C VAL A 95 -2.79 20.57 20.84
N ASN A 96 -2.74 20.48 22.18
CA ASN A 96 -2.70 21.63 23.08
C ASN A 96 -1.43 22.44 22.87
N TYR A 97 -0.30 21.75 22.80
CA TYR A 97 0.98 22.35 22.41
C TYR A 97 1.87 21.35 21.66
N LEU A 98 2.79 21.89 20.89
CA LEU A 98 3.90 21.19 20.25
C LEU A 98 5.13 22.08 20.36
N ARG A 99 6.19 21.59 20.97
CA ARG A 99 7.45 22.30 21.19
C ARG A 99 8.61 21.50 20.63
N GLY A 100 9.67 22.20 20.24
CA GLY A 100 10.87 21.55 19.72
C GLY A 100 12.13 22.34 20.06
N TRP A 101 13.20 21.59 20.28
CA TRP A 101 14.52 22.13 20.62
C TRP A 101 15.61 21.38 19.89
N SER A 102 16.75 22.03 19.72
CA SER A 102 17.98 21.37 19.29
C SER A 102 19.18 21.81 20.08
N ILE A 103 20.09 20.87 20.33
CA ILE A 103 21.41 21.09 20.92
C ILE A 103 22.43 20.61 19.90
N THR A 104 23.17 21.55 19.30
CA THR A 104 24.16 21.21 18.26
C THR A 104 25.34 20.47 18.85
N SER A 105 26.15 19.82 17.99
CA SER A 105 27.41 19.19 18.38
C SER A 105 28.43 20.15 19.05
N LYS A 106 28.25 21.47 18.87
CA LYS A 106 29.05 22.52 19.48
C LYS A 106 28.42 23.06 20.77
N GLY A 107 27.29 22.48 21.24
CA GLY A 107 26.59 22.89 22.44
C GLY A 107 25.71 24.14 22.26
N GLN A 108 25.48 24.62 21.04
CA GLN A 108 24.54 25.71 20.80
C GLN A 108 23.11 25.20 20.96
N GLU A 109 22.29 25.92 21.72
CA GLU A 109 20.92 25.57 22.02
C GLU A 109 19.94 26.44 21.23
N TYR A 110 18.90 25.82 20.70
CA TYR A 110 17.83 26.49 19.97
C TYR A 110 16.48 25.98 20.42
N GLU A 111 15.48 26.85 20.40
CA GLU A 111 14.08 26.54 20.63
C GLU A 111 13.24 27.00 19.43
N THR A 112 12.27 26.22 19.03
CA THR A 112 11.27 26.63 18.03
C THR A 112 10.21 27.46 18.71
N LYS A 113 10.01 28.71 18.27
CA LYS A 113 8.98 29.59 18.82
C LYS A 113 7.58 29.07 18.45
N GLY A 114 6.59 29.33 19.29
CA GLY A 114 5.21 28.96 19.04
C GLY A 114 4.66 29.54 17.73
N SER A 115 5.17 30.71 17.29
CA SER A 115 4.86 31.33 16.00
C SER A 115 5.37 30.51 14.77
N ASP A 116 6.33 29.61 14.99
CA ASP A 116 6.97 28.82 13.92
C ASP A 116 6.34 27.41 13.84
N VAL A 117 5.34 27.14 14.68
CA VAL A 117 4.52 25.93 14.58
C VAL A 117 3.50 26.14 13.48
N PHE A 118 3.65 25.36 12.42
CA PHE A 118 2.74 25.38 11.28
C PHE A 118 1.50 24.53 11.56
N GLU A 119 0.32 25.05 11.25
CA GLU A 119 -0.93 24.31 11.30
C GLU A 119 -1.61 24.35 9.92
N SER A 120 -2.02 23.19 9.42
CA SER A 120 -2.73 23.07 8.15
C SER A 120 -3.80 22.01 8.21
N ASN A 121 -4.82 22.14 7.37
CA ASN A 121 -5.78 21.08 7.11
C ASN A 121 -5.10 19.95 6.33
N VAL A 122 -5.41 18.72 6.68
CA VAL A 122 -5.06 17.52 5.90
C VAL A 122 -6.19 17.31 4.90
N SER A 123 -6.11 17.98 3.73
CA SER A 123 -7.11 17.80 2.68
C SER A 123 -6.44 17.42 1.36
N SER A 124 -7.10 16.55 0.60
CA SER A 124 -6.85 16.34 -0.83
C SER A 124 -8.09 16.78 -1.61
N TYR A 125 -8.03 16.79 -2.93
CA TYR A 125 -9.19 17.14 -3.77
C TYR A 125 -10.44 16.29 -3.52
N GLU A 126 -10.29 15.11 -2.93
CA GLU A 126 -11.36 14.12 -2.72
C GLU A 126 -11.70 13.91 -1.24
N ILE A 127 -11.00 14.59 -0.31
CA ILE A 127 -11.21 14.41 1.14
C ILE A 127 -11.56 15.74 1.78
N TYR A 128 -12.77 15.83 2.30
CA TYR A 128 -13.24 16.90 3.19
C TYR A 128 -13.21 16.36 4.62
N SER A 129 -12.14 16.69 5.32
CA SER A 129 -11.91 16.22 6.70
C SER A 129 -11.67 17.41 7.62
N ASP A 130 -12.07 17.28 8.88
CA ASP A 130 -11.69 18.17 9.95
C ASP A 130 -10.28 17.87 10.49
N ALA A 131 -9.61 16.88 9.90
CA ALA A 131 -8.25 16.52 10.25
C ALA A 131 -7.28 17.67 9.94
N LYS A 132 -6.45 17.96 10.93
CA LYS A 132 -5.41 18.96 10.89
C LYS A 132 -4.07 18.34 11.24
N VAL A 133 -3.01 19.00 10.84
CA VAL A 133 -1.65 18.68 11.26
C VAL A 133 -1.00 19.91 11.86
N LYS A 134 -0.46 19.77 13.08
CA LYS A 134 0.53 20.68 13.65
C LYS A 134 1.92 20.15 13.39
N ALA A 135 2.80 20.98 12.85
CA ALA A 135 4.16 20.59 12.53
C ALA A 135 5.13 21.72 12.88
N LEU A 136 6.33 21.34 13.25
CA LEU A 136 7.43 22.27 13.45
C LEU A 136 8.73 21.69 12.91
N ARG A 137 9.70 22.56 12.67
CA ARG A 137 11.08 22.19 12.39
C ARG A 137 12.03 22.97 13.30
N VAL A 138 12.92 22.26 13.98
CA VAL A 138 13.92 22.88 14.82
C VAL A 138 15.12 23.35 13.99
N PRO A 139 15.74 24.50 14.30
CA PRO A 139 16.94 24.97 13.61
C PRO A 139 18.19 24.17 14.01
N GLY A 140 19.28 24.34 13.28
CA GLY A 140 20.60 23.80 13.63
C GLY A 140 20.72 22.28 13.50
N THR A 141 19.87 21.64 12.68
CA THR A 141 19.87 20.18 12.45
C THR A 141 21.04 19.76 11.57
N ASP A 142 22.12 19.32 12.18
CA ASP A 142 23.30 18.80 11.50
C ASP A 142 23.84 17.56 12.23
N VAL A 143 24.87 16.93 11.67
CA VAL A 143 25.50 15.75 12.26
C VAL A 143 25.97 16.05 13.69
N GLY A 144 25.65 15.14 14.61
CA GLY A 144 25.94 15.27 16.04
C GLY A 144 24.93 16.12 16.82
N THR A 145 23.97 16.78 16.15
CA THR A 145 22.89 17.50 16.84
C THR A 145 21.93 16.52 17.50
N VAL A 146 21.48 16.88 18.70
CA VAL A 146 20.36 16.20 19.39
C VAL A 146 19.14 17.11 19.31
N VAL A 147 18.06 16.59 18.78
CA VAL A 147 16.75 17.27 18.69
C VAL A 147 15.79 16.66 19.69
N GLY A 148 14.95 17.49 20.28
CA GLY A 148 13.92 17.05 21.23
C GLY A 148 12.58 17.68 20.91
N PHE A 149 11.52 16.91 21.08
CA PHE A 149 10.14 17.33 20.88
C PHE A 149 9.30 16.97 22.08
N GLU A 150 8.33 17.82 22.39
CA GLU A 150 7.35 17.59 23.44
C GLU A 150 5.98 18.05 22.94
N TYR A 151 4.96 17.24 23.21
CA TYR A 151 3.58 17.58 22.85
C TYR A 151 2.59 17.14 23.92
N GLU A 152 1.43 17.78 23.92
CA GLU A 152 0.26 17.30 24.61
C GLU A 152 -0.93 17.29 23.67
N GLU A 153 -1.63 16.17 23.66
CA GLU A 153 -2.83 15.93 22.87
C GLU A 153 -3.98 15.51 23.78
N ALA A 154 -5.14 16.08 23.58
CA ALA A 154 -6.39 15.68 24.25
C ALA A 154 -7.38 15.19 23.21
N GLU A 155 -8.07 14.09 23.52
CA GLU A 155 -9.00 13.43 22.62
C GLU A 155 -10.29 13.04 23.36
N HIS A 156 -11.44 13.20 22.70
CA HIS A 156 -12.71 12.60 23.07
C HIS A 156 -12.98 11.40 22.17
N PRO A 157 -12.51 10.18 22.52
CA PRO A 157 -12.43 9.08 21.59
C PRO A 157 -13.78 8.43 21.33
N TYR A 158 -13.99 7.97 20.09
CA TYR A 158 -15.10 7.08 19.69
C TYR A 158 -14.89 5.65 20.17
N THR A 159 -13.64 5.24 20.35
CA THR A 159 -13.26 3.91 20.78
C THR A 159 -12.14 3.98 21.80
N PHE A 160 -12.25 3.21 22.90
CA PHE A 160 -11.31 3.28 24.00
C PHE A 160 -10.13 2.34 23.79
N HIS A 161 -9.21 2.75 22.97
CA HIS A 161 -7.95 2.04 22.75
C HIS A 161 -6.81 3.02 22.50
N ASP A 162 -5.59 2.52 22.69
CA ASP A 162 -4.34 3.18 22.30
C ASP A 162 -3.40 2.15 21.69
N THR A 163 -2.50 2.56 20.81
CA THR A 163 -1.50 1.69 20.22
C THR A 163 -0.14 2.35 20.35
N TRP A 164 0.80 1.64 20.95
CA TRP A 164 2.18 2.09 21.05
C TRP A 164 3.13 1.13 20.35
N TYR A 165 3.90 1.68 19.40
CA TYR A 165 4.97 0.97 18.74
C TYR A 165 6.29 1.30 19.42
N PHE A 166 6.92 0.31 20.02
CA PHE A 166 8.23 0.45 20.65
C PHE A 166 9.35 0.45 19.63
N GLN A 167 9.14 -0.20 18.47
CA GLN A 167 10.11 -0.38 17.41
C GLN A 167 9.85 0.56 16.22
N GLU A 168 10.92 1.16 15.69
CA GLU A 168 10.88 2.19 14.67
C GLU A 168 11.83 1.88 13.50
N SER A 169 11.84 2.76 12.47
CA SER A 169 12.78 2.69 11.34
C SER A 169 14.22 3.06 11.73
N ASP A 170 14.39 3.79 12.83
CA ASP A 170 15.68 4.09 13.45
C ASP A 170 15.84 3.27 14.73
N PRO A 171 17.07 2.94 15.17
CA PRO A 171 17.29 2.29 16.45
C PRO A 171 16.74 3.12 17.59
N VAL A 172 16.14 2.48 18.61
CA VAL A 172 15.58 3.16 19.79
C VAL A 172 16.35 2.72 21.03
N GLU A 173 17.03 3.67 21.70
CA GLU A 173 17.76 3.36 22.92
C GLU A 173 16.82 3.13 24.10
N ARG A 174 15.73 3.91 24.20
CA ARG A 174 14.70 3.75 25.21
C ARG A 174 13.34 4.17 24.66
N SER A 175 12.38 3.25 24.69
CA SER A 175 10.96 3.51 24.44
C SER A 175 10.17 3.23 25.72
N HIS A 176 9.31 4.17 26.12
CA HIS A 176 8.56 4.12 27.35
C HIS A 176 7.10 4.47 27.11
N TYR A 177 6.20 3.68 27.67
CA TYR A 177 4.76 3.93 27.67
C TYR A 177 4.24 3.82 29.09
N GLU A 178 3.60 4.90 29.57
CA GLU A 178 3.01 4.99 30.90
C GLU A 178 1.52 5.26 30.81
N LEU A 179 0.73 4.55 31.61
CA LEU A 179 -0.73 4.59 31.64
C LEU A 179 -1.26 4.99 33.01
N HIS A 180 -2.02 6.08 33.04
CA HIS A 180 -2.80 6.52 34.20
C HIS A 180 -4.28 6.30 33.95
N LEU A 181 -4.94 5.58 34.82
CA LEU A 181 -6.37 5.30 34.73
C LEU A 181 -7.12 5.98 35.88
N ALA A 182 -8.17 6.73 35.55
CA ALA A 182 -9.10 7.22 36.58
C ALA A 182 -9.86 6.06 37.24
N SER A 183 -10.42 6.32 38.42
CA SER A 183 -11.16 5.31 39.20
C SER A 183 -12.27 4.66 38.37
N GLY A 184 -12.37 3.34 38.42
CA GLY A 184 -13.35 2.52 37.69
C GLY A 184 -12.94 2.15 36.27
N TRP A 185 -11.78 2.61 35.79
CA TRP A 185 -11.20 2.15 34.54
C TRP A 185 -10.29 0.96 34.76
N ARG A 186 -10.24 0.08 33.78
CA ARG A 186 -9.38 -1.10 33.67
C ARG A 186 -8.79 -1.13 32.27
N PHE A 187 -7.72 -1.87 32.07
CA PHE A 187 -7.10 -2.05 30.76
C PHE A 187 -6.78 -3.51 30.47
N GLN A 188 -6.56 -3.80 29.19
CA GLN A 188 -5.95 -5.02 28.69
C GLN A 188 -4.88 -4.59 27.68
N SER A 189 -3.70 -5.21 27.73
CA SER A 189 -2.66 -5.06 26.71
C SER A 189 -2.58 -6.32 25.86
N GLN A 190 -2.42 -6.15 24.55
CA GLN A 190 -2.20 -7.23 23.59
C GLN A 190 -0.99 -6.88 22.73
N TRP A 191 0.01 -7.73 22.73
CA TRP A 191 1.28 -7.50 22.06
C TRP A 191 1.26 -7.98 20.62
N MET A 192 2.01 -7.31 19.75
CA MET A 192 2.18 -7.65 18.34
C MET A 192 3.67 -7.55 17.97
N ASN A 193 4.16 -8.53 17.21
CA ASN A 193 5.55 -8.63 16.73
C ASN A 193 6.62 -8.55 17.85
N HIS A 194 6.22 -8.72 19.09
CA HIS A 194 7.07 -8.76 20.28
C HIS A 194 6.46 -9.70 21.29
N LYS A 195 7.30 -10.28 22.16
CA LYS A 195 6.82 -11.04 23.31
C LYS A 195 6.08 -10.10 24.27
N GLU A 196 5.14 -10.63 25.02
CA GLU A 196 4.47 -9.88 26.07
C GLU A 196 5.46 -9.48 27.17
N GLU A 197 5.48 -8.18 27.48
CA GLU A 197 6.27 -7.63 28.60
C GLU A 197 5.37 -7.33 29.79
N LYS A 198 5.84 -7.69 30.98
CA LYS A 198 5.11 -7.41 32.21
C LYS A 198 5.20 -5.92 32.55
N PRO A 199 4.08 -5.29 32.92
CA PRO A 199 4.11 -3.91 33.35
C PRO A 199 4.83 -3.75 34.71
N ILE A 200 5.36 -2.56 34.94
CA ILE A 200 5.80 -2.08 36.24
C ILE A 200 4.69 -1.20 36.79
N GLU A 201 4.20 -1.52 37.98
CA GLU A 201 3.19 -0.70 38.68
C GLU A 201 3.89 0.15 39.72
N GLU A 202 3.83 1.49 39.57
CA GLU A 202 4.45 2.41 40.46
C GLU A 202 3.59 3.68 40.63
N ASN A 203 3.39 4.15 41.86
CA ASN A 203 2.65 5.37 42.18
C ASN A 203 1.25 5.47 41.55
N GLY A 204 0.58 4.35 41.31
CA GLY A 204 -0.74 4.29 40.69
C GLY A 204 -0.72 4.38 39.17
N ALA A 205 0.45 4.40 38.54
CA ALA A 205 0.65 4.28 37.10
C ALA A 205 1.07 2.84 36.73
N VAL A 206 0.81 2.48 35.49
CA VAL A 206 1.23 1.22 34.89
C VAL A 206 2.14 1.53 33.70
N GLN A 207 3.36 1.01 33.67
CA GLN A 207 4.35 1.40 32.70
C GLN A 207 5.08 0.21 32.07
N TRP A 208 5.51 0.40 30.81
CA TRP A 208 6.37 -0.51 30.06
C TRP A 208 7.57 0.25 29.51
N GLN A 209 8.74 -0.32 29.63
CA GLN A 209 9.96 0.26 29.09
C GLN A 209 10.75 -0.82 28.37
N LEU A 210 11.09 -0.55 27.09
CA LEU A 210 12.02 -1.34 26.31
C LEU A 210 13.28 -0.51 26.01
N THR A 211 14.41 -1.20 25.96
CA THR A 211 15.72 -0.56 25.70
C THR A 211 16.47 -1.29 24.60
N ASP A 212 17.36 -0.56 23.93
CA ASP A 212 18.24 -1.12 22.88
C ASP A 212 17.47 -1.87 21.77
N ILE A 213 16.38 -1.24 21.30
CA ILE A 213 15.48 -1.83 20.31
C ILE A 213 16.10 -1.65 18.93
N PRO A 214 16.30 -2.74 18.16
CA PRO A 214 16.83 -2.63 16.82
C PRO A 214 15.86 -1.94 15.87
N ARG A 215 16.39 -1.26 14.88
CA ARG A 215 15.57 -0.65 13.81
C ARG A 215 14.89 -1.71 12.95
N ILE A 216 13.81 -1.32 12.30
CA ILE A 216 13.28 -2.05 11.15
C ILE A 216 14.06 -1.60 9.92
N GLU A 217 14.94 -2.44 9.42
CA GLU A 217 15.72 -2.15 8.23
C GLU A 217 14.81 -2.03 7.00
N LYS A 218 15.13 -1.07 6.13
CA LYS A 218 14.37 -0.89 4.90
C LYS A 218 14.92 -1.81 3.81
N GLU A 219 14.13 -2.77 3.42
CA GLU A 219 14.43 -3.72 2.35
C GLU A 219 13.47 -3.57 1.17
N PRO A 220 13.91 -3.80 -0.08
CA PRO A 220 13.00 -3.84 -1.22
C PRO A 220 11.95 -4.94 -1.04
N ARG A 221 10.67 -4.63 -1.27
CA ARG A 221 9.58 -5.62 -1.18
C ARG A 221 9.42 -6.30 0.18
N GLN A 222 9.74 -5.61 1.26
CA GLN A 222 9.41 -6.09 2.61
C GLN A 222 7.94 -5.86 2.93
N PRO A 223 7.37 -6.58 3.90
CA PRO A 223 6.08 -6.25 4.49
C PRO A 223 6.03 -4.80 5.01
N PRO A 224 4.85 -4.19 5.13
CA PRO A 224 4.72 -2.81 5.60
C PRO A 224 5.26 -2.65 7.02
N HIS A 225 5.85 -1.49 7.31
CA HIS A 225 6.45 -1.18 8.62
C HIS A 225 5.50 -1.49 9.79
N MET A 226 4.23 -1.10 9.71
CA MET A 226 3.24 -1.35 10.75
C MET A 226 2.93 -2.85 10.96
N GLY A 227 3.13 -3.67 9.93
CA GLY A 227 3.00 -5.14 10.02
C GLY A 227 4.22 -5.82 10.66
N LEU A 228 5.36 -5.12 10.74
CA LEU A 228 6.63 -5.62 11.29
C LEU A 228 6.93 -5.08 12.69
N ALA A 229 6.50 -3.84 12.99
CA ALA A 229 6.88 -3.13 14.19
C ALA A 229 6.39 -3.83 15.47
N GLY A 230 7.31 -4.04 16.40
CA GLY A 230 7.01 -4.51 17.74
C GLY A 230 6.24 -3.45 18.54
N GLY A 231 5.08 -3.84 19.11
CA GLY A 231 4.23 -2.90 19.83
C GLY A 231 3.16 -3.57 20.67
N ALA A 232 2.26 -2.76 21.22
CA ALA A 232 1.10 -3.24 21.96
C ALA A 232 -0.14 -2.37 21.70
N VAL A 233 -1.29 -3.01 21.71
CA VAL A 233 -2.61 -2.38 21.74
C VAL A 233 -3.11 -2.41 23.16
N PHE A 234 -3.49 -1.25 23.70
CA PHE A 234 -4.08 -1.07 25.02
C PHE A 234 -5.57 -0.77 24.84
N THR A 235 -6.42 -1.59 25.39
CA THR A 235 -7.87 -1.37 25.37
C THR A 235 -8.34 -1.00 26.78
N PHE A 236 -9.10 0.09 26.89
CA PHE A 236 -9.58 0.61 28.16
C PHE A 236 -11.06 0.27 28.37
N PHE A 237 -11.43 -0.13 29.59
CA PHE A 237 -12.78 -0.59 29.95
C PHE A 237 -13.34 0.17 31.11
N ASN A 238 -14.59 0.60 30.97
CA ASN A 238 -15.38 1.17 32.07
C ASN A 238 -16.83 0.68 31.94
N ASP A 239 -17.32 -0.02 32.95
CA ASP A 239 -18.68 -0.60 32.93
C ASP A 239 -19.79 0.45 32.87
N LYS A 240 -19.50 1.71 33.24
CA LYS A 240 -20.43 2.84 33.18
C LYS A 240 -20.50 3.47 31.78
N ILE A 241 -19.54 3.19 30.91
CA ILE A 241 -19.46 3.73 29.54
C ILE A 241 -19.29 2.55 28.57
N PRO A 242 -20.33 1.72 28.39
CA PRO A 242 -20.25 0.54 27.53
C PRO A 242 -20.22 0.91 26.03
N GLY A 243 -19.85 -0.05 25.19
CA GLY A 243 -20.00 0.02 23.72
C GLY A 243 -18.90 0.74 22.96
N LYS A 244 -17.80 1.14 23.64
CA LYS A 244 -16.64 1.78 23.02
C LYS A 244 -15.32 0.99 23.20
N SER A 245 -15.36 -0.16 23.88
CA SER A 245 -14.21 -1.00 24.20
C SER A 245 -14.39 -2.38 23.58
N PHE A 246 -13.34 -2.90 22.94
CA PHE A 246 -13.39 -4.15 22.17
C PHE A 246 -12.32 -5.11 22.64
N ARG A 247 -12.72 -6.34 23.02
CA ARG A 247 -11.82 -7.41 23.45
C ARG A 247 -11.35 -8.27 22.27
N ASN A 248 -12.15 -8.30 21.24
CA ASN A 248 -11.96 -9.18 20.08
C ASN A 248 -12.63 -8.59 18.83
N TRP A 249 -12.42 -9.23 17.70
CA TRP A 249 -12.98 -8.81 16.43
C TRP A 249 -14.51 -8.87 16.38
N SER A 250 -15.14 -9.79 17.12
CA SER A 250 -16.59 -9.90 17.20
C SER A 250 -17.24 -8.66 17.85
N ASP A 251 -16.59 -8.10 18.89
CA ASP A 251 -17.06 -6.87 19.55
C ASP A 251 -17.06 -5.69 18.57
N ILE A 252 -16.00 -5.56 17.74
CA ILE A 252 -15.90 -4.50 16.72
C ILE A 252 -17.01 -4.64 15.68
N GLY A 253 -17.26 -5.87 15.18
CA GLY A 253 -18.34 -6.11 14.24
C GLY A 253 -19.71 -5.80 14.80
N THR A 254 -19.97 -6.17 16.07
CA THR A 254 -21.22 -5.84 16.77
C THR A 254 -21.41 -4.33 16.89
N TRP A 255 -20.36 -3.60 17.29
CA TRP A 255 -20.36 -2.14 17.35
C TRP A 255 -20.66 -1.52 15.99
N TYR A 256 -19.98 -2.00 14.92
CA TYR A 256 -20.17 -1.46 13.58
C TYR A 256 -21.58 -1.75 13.03
N THR A 257 -22.15 -2.93 13.31
CA THR A 257 -23.54 -3.27 12.98
C THR A 257 -24.52 -2.28 13.62
N GLY A 258 -24.32 -1.96 14.91
CA GLY A 258 -25.11 -0.95 15.60
C GLY A 258 -24.96 0.45 14.99
N LEU A 259 -23.73 0.86 14.71
CA LEU A 259 -23.39 2.17 14.13
C LEU A 259 -24.03 2.39 12.75
N SER A 260 -24.12 1.33 11.93
CA SER A 260 -24.65 1.36 10.56
C SER A 260 -26.08 0.86 10.41
N SER A 261 -26.81 0.66 11.49
CA SER A 261 -28.16 0.04 11.47
C SER A 261 -29.24 0.90 10.78
N ASP A 262 -29.12 2.22 10.85
CA ASP A 262 -30.11 3.20 10.39
C ASP A 262 -29.83 3.77 8.98
N VAL A 263 -28.70 3.42 8.33
CA VAL A 263 -28.26 4.07 7.09
C VAL A 263 -28.68 3.34 5.81
N ARG A 264 -29.20 2.11 5.90
CA ARG A 264 -29.56 1.26 4.74
C ARG A 264 -31.01 1.37 4.29
N SER A 265 -31.62 2.52 4.42
CA SER A 265 -32.99 2.75 3.97
C SER A 265 -33.02 3.26 2.53
N ALA A 266 -33.82 2.59 1.67
CA ALA A 266 -33.96 2.99 0.28
C ALA A 266 -35.06 4.07 0.13
N SER A 267 -34.73 5.15 -0.59
CA SER A 267 -35.74 6.12 -1.05
C SER A 267 -36.54 5.55 -2.24
N PRO A 268 -37.74 6.07 -2.54
CA PRO A 268 -38.50 5.68 -3.73
C PRO A 268 -37.68 5.83 -5.04
N ALA A 269 -36.89 6.91 -5.14
CA ALA A 269 -36.07 7.17 -6.31
C ALA A 269 -34.91 6.12 -6.45
N LEU A 270 -34.29 5.71 -5.33
CA LEU A 270 -33.30 4.64 -5.32
C LEU A 270 -33.95 3.31 -5.75
N SER A 271 -35.12 2.96 -5.21
CA SER A 271 -35.86 1.74 -5.57
C SER A 271 -36.27 1.71 -7.04
N GLN A 272 -36.71 2.84 -7.60
CA GLN A 272 -37.00 2.98 -9.02
C GLN A 272 -35.74 2.75 -9.85
N LYS A 273 -34.58 3.33 -9.46
CA LYS A 273 -33.31 3.15 -10.17
C LYS A 273 -32.85 1.69 -10.15
N VAL A 274 -33.06 0.97 -9.06
CA VAL A 274 -32.78 -0.47 -8.99
C VAL A 274 -33.61 -1.25 -10.01
N GLN A 275 -34.91 -0.93 -10.16
CA GLN A 275 -35.76 -1.60 -11.15
C GLN A 275 -35.33 -1.32 -12.59
N GLU A 276 -34.86 -0.10 -12.87
CA GLU A 276 -34.31 0.29 -14.18
C GLU A 276 -33.03 -0.49 -14.50
N LEU A 277 -32.08 -0.54 -13.58
CA LEU A 277 -30.75 -1.16 -13.79
C LEU A 277 -30.79 -2.68 -13.73
N ALA A 278 -31.66 -3.24 -12.89
CA ALA A 278 -31.67 -4.65 -12.53
C ALA A 278 -33.10 -5.25 -12.60
N PRO A 279 -33.78 -5.20 -13.76
CA PRO A 279 -35.15 -5.72 -13.91
C PRO A 279 -35.19 -7.23 -13.62
N ALA A 280 -36.33 -7.73 -13.11
CA ALA A 280 -36.49 -9.12 -12.70
C ALA A 280 -36.31 -10.14 -13.85
N SER A 281 -36.45 -9.71 -15.11
CA SER A 281 -36.19 -10.54 -16.29
C SER A 281 -34.70 -10.80 -16.56
N MET A 282 -33.78 -10.03 -15.93
CA MET A 282 -32.34 -10.19 -16.09
C MET A 282 -31.83 -11.29 -15.14
N PRO A 283 -30.86 -12.14 -15.56
CA PRO A 283 -30.21 -13.12 -14.69
C PRO A 283 -29.60 -12.47 -13.44
N LEU A 284 -29.71 -13.12 -12.27
CA LEU A 284 -29.32 -12.53 -10.98
C LEU A 284 -27.89 -11.98 -10.97
N ILE A 285 -26.93 -12.73 -11.51
CA ILE A 285 -25.53 -12.25 -11.52
C ILE A 285 -25.33 -10.98 -12.37
N GLN A 286 -26.10 -10.83 -13.45
CA GLN A 286 -26.07 -9.61 -14.27
C GLN A 286 -26.74 -8.43 -13.55
N ARG A 287 -27.82 -8.69 -12.78
CA ARG A 287 -28.43 -7.70 -11.91
C ARG A 287 -27.46 -7.19 -10.86
N ILE A 288 -26.75 -8.10 -10.18
CA ILE A 288 -25.73 -7.76 -9.18
C ILE A 288 -24.61 -6.93 -9.84
N LYS A 289 -24.11 -7.36 -11.01
CA LYS A 289 -23.10 -6.64 -11.77
C LYS A 289 -23.53 -5.21 -12.16
N ALA A 290 -24.76 -5.05 -12.61
CA ALA A 290 -25.29 -3.74 -12.99
C ALA A 290 -25.36 -2.78 -11.78
N LEU A 291 -25.79 -3.28 -10.60
CA LEU A 291 -25.84 -2.49 -9.38
C LEU A 291 -24.42 -2.18 -8.84
N ALA A 292 -23.51 -3.15 -8.92
CA ALA A 292 -22.11 -2.96 -8.56
C ALA A 292 -21.45 -1.89 -9.45
N GLY A 293 -21.65 -1.96 -10.77
CA GLY A 293 -21.15 -0.97 -11.72
C GLY A 293 -21.71 0.44 -11.46
N PHE A 294 -22.98 0.56 -11.09
CA PHE A 294 -23.54 1.83 -10.68
C PHE A 294 -22.85 2.42 -9.45
N ALA A 295 -22.65 1.62 -8.40
CA ALA A 295 -21.92 2.09 -7.21
C ALA A 295 -20.47 2.45 -7.54
N GLN A 296 -19.83 1.70 -8.45
CA GLN A 296 -18.44 1.87 -8.86
C GLN A 296 -18.23 3.16 -9.69
N HIS A 297 -19.11 3.45 -10.67
CA HIS A 297 -18.88 4.50 -11.66
C HIS A 297 -19.80 5.72 -11.52
N ASP A 298 -21.07 5.54 -11.06
CA ASP A 298 -22.04 6.63 -10.97
C ASP A 298 -22.05 7.34 -9.61
N VAL A 299 -21.34 6.80 -8.61
CA VAL A 299 -21.12 7.43 -7.32
C VAL A 299 -19.66 7.86 -7.23
N ARG A 300 -19.38 9.15 -7.34
CA ARG A 300 -18.03 9.70 -7.28
C ARG A 300 -17.41 9.50 -5.89
N TYR A 301 -16.15 9.11 -5.83
CA TYR A 301 -15.43 9.01 -4.56
C TYR A 301 -15.16 10.40 -3.99
N VAL A 302 -15.74 10.71 -2.83
CA VAL A 302 -15.49 11.92 -2.06
C VAL A 302 -15.65 11.58 -0.59
N ALA A 303 -14.58 11.67 0.18
CA ALA A 303 -14.61 11.41 1.61
C ALA A 303 -15.04 12.67 2.37
N ILE A 304 -16.10 12.54 3.19
CA ILE A 304 -16.52 13.55 4.15
C ILE A 304 -16.39 12.92 5.54
N GLU A 305 -15.22 13.08 6.15
CA GLU A 305 -14.81 12.44 7.40
C GLU A 305 -14.81 13.46 8.54
N ILE A 306 -15.98 13.95 8.93
CA ILE A 306 -16.14 14.91 10.02
C ILE A 306 -16.70 14.18 11.24
N GLY A 307 -15.99 14.22 12.37
CA GLY A 307 -16.38 13.56 13.60
C GLY A 307 -16.64 12.07 13.42
N VAL A 308 -17.78 11.54 13.90
CA VAL A 308 -18.16 10.13 13.74
C VAL A 308 -18.26 9.69 12.27
N GLY A 309 -18.35 10.65 11.33
CA GLY A 309 -18.35 10.39 9.89
C GLY A 309 -17.12 9.66 9.38
N GLY A 310 -16.01 9.63 10.13
CA GLY A 310 -14.88 8.74 9.87
C GLY A 310 -15.21 7.26 9.98
N TYR A 311 -16.22 6.89 10.79
CA TYR A 311 -16.68 5.50 11.01
C TYR A 311 -18.07 5.23 10.47
N LYS A 312 -19.04 6.14 10.67
CA LYS A 312 -20.44 5.95 10.28
C LYS A 312 -20.67 6.39 8.83
N PRO A 313 -21.24 5.53 7.96
CA PRO A 313 -21.64 5.94 6.62
C PRO A 313 -22.80 6.94 6.65
N HIS A 314 -22.94 7.73 5.58
CA HIS A 314 -24.14 8.50 5.31
C HIS A 314 -25.31 7.58 4.92
N SER A 315 -26.54 8.10 4.93
CA SER A 315 -27.70 7.30 4.51
C SER A 315 -27.61 6.94 3.02
N ALA A 316 -27.99 5.72 2.65
CA ALA A 316 -28.01 5.28 1.26
C ALA A 316 -28.84 6.21 0.36
N SER A 317 -29.91 6.80 0.88
CA SER A 317 -30.76 7.76 0.17
C SER A 317 -30.05 9.07 -0.13
N ASP A 318 -29.24 9.58 0.82
CA ASP A 318 -28.47 10.82 0.64
C ASP A 318 -27.31 10.59 -0.35
N ILE A 319 -26.57 9.47 -0.21
CA ILE A 319 -25.50 9.10 -1.15
C ILE A 319 -26.07 8.97 -2.57
N PHE A 320 -27.19 8.28 -2.72
CA PHE A 320 -27.86 8.14 -4.00
C PHE A 320 -28.28 9.48 -4.60
N ALA A 321 -28.83 10.40 -3.78
CA ALA A 321 -29.29 11.73 -4.24
C ALA A 321 -28.11 12.61 -4.68
N HIS A 322 -27.00 12.60 -3.95
CA HIS A 322 -25.86 13.48 -4.18
C HIS A 322 -24.81 12.90 -5.16
N ARG A 323 -24.86 11.58 -5.42
CA ARG A 323 -23.92 10.89 -6.33
C ARG A 323 -22.44 11.00 -5.93
N TYR A 324 -22.18 11.12 -4.64
CA TYR A 324 -20.82 11.04 -4.09
C TYR A 324 -20.83 10.43 -2.68
N GLY A 325 -19.69 9.91 -2.28
CA GLY A 325 -19.42 9.35 -0.96
C GLY A 325 -18.07 8.63 -0.96
N ASP A 326 -17.61 8.26 0.23
CA ASP A 326 -16.36 7.52 0.40
C ASP A 326 -16.56 5.98 0.36
N CYS A 327 -15.56 5.23 0.81
CA CYS A 327 -15.58 3.76 0.76
C CYS A 327 -16.81 3.17 1.47
N LYS A 328 -17.10 3.60 2.71
CA LYS A 328 -18.24 3.11 3.47
C LYS A 328 -19.58 3.54 2.88
N ASP A 329 -19.64 4.72 2.29
CA ASP A 329 -20.82 5.25 1.61
C ASP A 329 -21.14 4.45 0.33
N LYS A 330 -20.14 4.22 -0.52
CA LYS A 330 -20.28 3.42 -1.74
C LYS A 330 -20.68 1.97 -1.43
N ALA A 331 -20.10 1.36 -0.38
CA ALA A 331 -20.49 0.05 0.10
C ALA A 331 -21.95 0.05 0.64
N THR A 332 -22.37 1.12 1.33
CA THR A 332 -23.72 1.26 1.89
C THR A 332 -24.78 1.40 0.81
N VAL A 333 -24.59 2.25 -0.18
CA VAL A 333 -25.55 2.41 -1.27
C VAL A 333 -25.69 1.11 -2.07
N LEU A 334 -24.55 0.42 -2.38
CA LEU A 334 -24.59 -0.86 -3.05
C LEU A 334 -25.32 -1.92 -2.24
N SER A 335 -25.00 -2.05 -0.94
CA SER A 335 -25.69 -2.97 -0.04
C SER A 335 -27.21 -2.76 0.00
N THR A 336 -27.64 -1.48 0.01
CA THR A 336 -29.05 -1.11 0.00
C THR A 336 -29.71 -1.48 -1.34
N MET A 337 -29.04 -1.25 -2.46
CA MET A 337 -29.56 -1.63 -3.79
C MET A 337 -29.67 -3.14 -3.96
N LEU A 338 -28.68 -3.91 -3.48
CA LEU A 338 -28.68 -5.38 -3.49
C LEU A 338 -29.86 -5.94 -2.67
N ALA A 339 -30.13 -5.35 -1.51
CA ALA A 339 -31.27 -5.75 -0.67
C ALA A 339 -32.62 -5.60 -1.39
N GLN A 340 -32.79 -4.60 -2.28
CA GLN A 340 -34.01 -4.42 -3.09
C GLN A 340 -34.24 -5.57 -4.09
N ILE A 341 -33.22 -6.32 -4.45
CA ILE A 341 -33.33 -7.49 -5.32
C ILE A 341 -33.22 -8.81 -4.54
N GLY A 342 -33.28 -8.76 -3.19
CA GLY A 342 -33.23 -9.93 -2.31
C GLY A 342 -31.83 -10.53 -2.10
N VAL A 343 -30.78 -9.80 -2.43
CA VAL A 343 -29.38 -10.24 -2.24
C VAL A 343 -28.84 -9.68 -0.92
N LYS A 344 -28.39 -10.57 -0.03
CA LYS A 344 -27.69 -10.19 1.20
C LYS A 344 -26.27 -9.73 0.90
N SER A 345 -25.79 -8.80 1.71
CA SER A 345 -24.39 -8.36 1.65
C SER A 345 -23.91 -7.94 3.04
N TYR A 346 -22.60 -8.00 3.24
CA TYR A 346 -21.92 -7.77 4.51
C TYR A 346 -20.77 -6.78 4.28
N TYR A 347 -20.57 -5.84 5.19
CA TYR A 347 -19.37 -5.00 5.14
C TYR A 347 -18.12 -5.82 5.43
N ILE A 348 -17.02 -5.48 4.75
CA ILE A 348 -15.68 -5.90 5.13
C ILE A 348 -14.86 -4.65 5.41
N ILE A 349 -14.35 -4.55 6.63
CA ILE A 349 -13.45 -3.48 7.03
C ILE A 349 -12.02 -3.99 6.84
N VAL A 350 -11.20 -3.30 6.06
CA VAL A 350 -9.89 -3.77 5.62
C VAL A 350 -8.83 -2.68 5.73
N ASN A 351 -7.56 -3.05 5.83
CA ASN A 351 -6.48 -2.12 5.55
C ASN A 351 -6.06 -2.27 4.09
N ALA A 352 -6.13 -1.20 3.32
CA ALA A 352 -5.74 -1.20 1.89
C ALA A 352 -4.21 -1.40 1.67
N THR A 353 -3.44 -1.54 2.76
CA THR A 353 -2.04 -1.97 2.70
C THR A 353 -1.95 -3.39 3.23
N ARG A 354 -1.78 -4.37 2.32
CA ARG A 354 -1.62 -5.78 2.69
C ARG A 354 -0.49 -5.96 3.69
N GLY A 355 -0.70 -6.85 4.69
CA GLY A 355 0.29 -7.18 5.71
C GLY A 355 0.30 -6.25 6.93
N VAL A 356 -0.48 -5.15 6.95
CA VAL A 356 -0.68 -4.35 8.17
C VAL A 356 -1.52 -5.14 9.18
N VAL A 357 -2.60 -5.76 8.72
CA VAL A 357 -3.41 -6.67 9.52
C VAL A 357 -3.08 -8.10 9.12
N THR A 358 -2.84 -8.94 10.10
CA THR A 358 -2.53 -10.37 9.95
C THR A 358 -3.45 -11.18 10.86
N GLY A 359 -3.46 -12.49 10.73
CA GLY A 359 -4.19 -13.38 11.66
C GLY A 359 -3.73 -13.30 13.12
N LYS A 360 -2.62 -12.62 13.40
CA LYS A 360 -2.06 -12.42 14.77
C LYS A 360 -2.25 -10.98 15.28
N THR A 361 -2.76 -10.08 14.45
CA THR A 361 -2.98 -8.68 14.86
C THR A 361 -4.06 -8.61 15.94
N PRO A 362 -3.83 -7.92 17.06
CA PRO A 362 -4.83 -7.69 18.07
C PRO A 362 -6.05 -6.92 17.53
N ALA A 363 -7.22 -7.20 18.08
CA ALA A 363 -8.45 -6.52 17.67
C ALA A 363 -8.36 -5.03 17.98
N ASN A 364 -8.34 -4.23 16.93
CA ASN A 364 -8.18 -2.78 16.99
C ASN A 364 -8.89 -2.13 15.79
N PRO A 365 -9.92 -1.29 15.98
CA PRO A 365 -10.58 -0.57 14.89
C PRO A 365 -9.62 0.34 14.11
N GLY A 366 -8.62 0.92 14.77
CA GLY A 366 -7.60 1.78 14.15
C GLY A 366 -6.61 1.03 13.23
N ALA A 367 -6.63 -0.30 13.20
CA ALA A 367 -5.82 -1.08 12.26
C ALA A 367 -6.33 -1.03 10.81
N PHE A 368 -7.55 -0.55 10.59
CA PHE A 368 -8.21 -0.50 9.29
C PHE A 368 -8.31 0.93 8.76
N ASN A 369 -8.38 1.07 7.44
CA ASN A 369 -8.49 2.37 6.76
C ASN A 369 -9.39 2.34 5.52
N HIS A 370 -10.08 1.20 5.25
CA HIS A 370 -10.91 1.05 4.06
C HIS A 370 -12.10 0.12 4.32
N MET A 371 -13.14 0.25 3.49
CA MET A 371 -14.33 -0.58 3.57
C MET A 371 -14.79 -1.02 2.19
N ILE A 372 -15.05 -2.31 2.07
CA ILE A 372 -15.56 -2.98 0.90
C ILE A 372 -16.76 -3.86 1.25
N LEU A 373 -17.28 -4.61 0.31
CA LEU A 373 -18.51 -5.39 0.50
C LEU A 373 -18.30 -6.87 0.15
N ALA A 374 -18.89 -7.77 0.94
CA ALA A 374 -19.09 -9.17 0.60
C ALA A 374 -20.54 -9.38 0.16
N ILE A 375 -20.76 -9.86 -1.05
CA ILE A 375 -22.07 -10.08 -1.68
C ILE A 375 -22.38 -11.56 -1.64
N ALA A 376 -23.46 -11.97 -0.97
CA ALA A 376 -23.88 -13.38 -0.91
C ALA A 376 -24.40 -13.84 -2.27
N LEU A 377 -23.77 -14.87 -2.83
CA LEU A 377 -24.20 -15.49 -4.09
C LEU A 377 -24.89 -16.82 -3.81
N PRO A 378 -26.06 -17.10 -4.41
CA PRO A 378 -26.64 -18.44 -4.39
C PRO A 378 -25.72 -19.43 -5.12
N GLU A 379 -25.69 -20.68 -4.65
CA GLU A 379 -24.97 -21.75 -5.34
C GLU A 379 -25.44 -21.84 -6.82
N ALA A 380 -24.50 -22.11 -7.73
CA ALA A 380 -24.72 -22.28 -9.16
C ALA A 380 -25.27 -21.07 -9.94
N SER A 381 -25.19 -19.85 -9.41
CA SER A 381 -25.74 -18.67 -10.07
C SER A 381 -24.81 -17.96 -11.05
N TYR A 382 -23.58 -18.46 -11.27
CA TYR A 382 -22.56 -17.77 -12.07
C TYR A 382 -21.82 -18.72 -13.02
N SER A 383 -21.74 -18.32 -14.30
CA SER A 383 -20.95 -19.00 -15.35
C SER A 383 -19.66 -18.26 -15.72
N MET A 384 -19.39 -17.10 -15.06
CA MET A 384 -18.20 -16.29 -15.30
C MET A 384 -17.12 -16.58 -14.24
N PRO A 385 -15.84 -16.43 -14.57
CA PRO A 385 -14.78 -16.58 -13.58
C PRO A 385 -14.85 -15.47 -12.52
N LEU A 386 -14.92 -15.86 -11.25
CA LEU A 386 -14.98 -14.97 -10.10
C LEU A 386 -13.76 -15.26 -9.20
N SER A 387 -12.64 -14.57 -9.43
CA SER A 387 -11.43 -14.80 -8.64
C SER A 387 -11.50 -14.19 -7.23
N ALA A 388 -12.47 -13.31 -6.99
CA ALA A 388 -12.75 -12.71 -5.68
C ALA A 388 -13.81 -13.48 -4.87
N LEU A 389 -14.07 -14.75 -5.20
CA LEU A 389 -15.02 -15.59 -4.49
C LEU A 389 -14.39 -16.14 -3.21
N TYR A 390 -15.06 -15.94 -2.08
CA TYR A 390 -14.72 -16.49 -0.78
C TYR A 390 -15.79 -17.48 -0.32
N GLU A 391 -15.37 -18.69 0.05
CA GLU A 391 -16.28 -19.71 0.59
C GLU A 391 -16.33 -19.60 2.13
N HIS A 392 -17.42 -19.02 2.63
CA HIS A 392 -17.62 -18.87 4.06
C HIS A 392 -18.38 -20.08 4.65
N PRO A 393 -17.90 -20.69 5.74
CA PRO A 393 -18.47 -21.93 6.27
C PRO A 393 -19.98 -21.85 6.63
N LYS A 394 -20.47 -20.67 7.00
CA LYS A 394 -21.87 -20.47 7.44
C LYS A 394 -22.70 -19.63 6.47
N LEU A 395 -22.07 -18.75 5.70
CA LEU A 395 -22.74 -17.79 4.83
C LEU A 395 -22.75 -18.22 3.35
N GLY A 396 -22.05 -19.31 3.02
CA GLY A 396 -21.91 -19.82 1.66
C GLY A 396 -20.95 -18.97 0.81
N HIS A 397 -21.24 -18.84 -0.46
CA HIS A 397 -20.37 -18.13 -1.40
C HIS A 397 -20.54 -16.61 -1.26
N LEU A 398 -19.45 -15.93 -0.98
CA LEU A 398 -19.37 -14.48 -0.85
C LEU A 398 -18.47 -13.93 -1.96
N LEU A 399 -19.01 -13.10 -2.84
CA LEU A 399 -18.22 -12.32 -3.78
C LEU A 399 -17.72 -11.07 -3.09
N ILE A 400 -16.41 -10.96 -2.92
CA ILE A 400 -15.77 -9.75 -2.39
C ILE A 400 -15.71 -8.71 -3.51
N PHE A 401 -16.11 -7.47 -3.20
CA PHE A 401 -16.18 -6.40 -4.18
C PHE A 401 -15.84 -5.05 -3.55
N ASP A 402 -14.88 -4.35 -4.17
CA ASP A 402 -14.55 -2.97 -3.83
C ASP A 402 -15.26 -1.98 -4.78
N PRO A 403 -16.30 -1.27 -4.34
CA PRO A 403 -16.99 -0.30 -5.18
C PRO A 403 -16.20 1.00 -5.39
N THR A 404 -15.05 1.18 -4.76
CA THR A 404 -14.27 2.43 -4.84
C THR A 404 -13.27 2.45 -5.97
N ASN A 405 -12.82 1.28 -6.42
CA ASN A 405 -11.83 1.17 -7.48
C ASN A 405 -12.53 1.01 -8.85
N ASP A 406 -12.47 2.05 -9.66
CA ASP A 406 -13.18 2.17 -10.93
C ASP A 406 -12.50 1.46 -12.13
N VAL A 407 -11.33 0.85 -11.93
CA VAL A 407 -10.60 0.08 -12.96
C VAL A 407 -10.53 -1.42 -12.69
N VAL A 408 -11.18 -1.90 -11.62
CA VAL A 408 -11.25 -3.34 -11.29
C VAL A 408 -12.52 -3.96 -11.86
N PRO A 409 -12.41 -5.04 -12.67
CA PRO A 409 -13.57 -5.74 -13.21
C PRO A 409 -14.43 -6.39 -12.11
N PHE A 410 -15.74 -6.47 -12.35
CA PHE A 410 -16.61 -7.26 -11.49
C PHE A 410 -16.15 -8.72 -11.38
N GLY A 411 -16.08 -9.26 -10.17
CA GLY A 411 -15.58 -10.61 -9.92
C GLY A 411 -14.10 -10.67 -9.53
N GLN A 412 -13.45 -9.52 -9.44
CA GLN A 412 -12.06 -9.37 -8.99
C GLN A 412 -11.98 -8.34 -7.87
N ILE A 413 -10.87 -8.36 -7.12
CA ILE A 413 -10.49 -7.32 -6.15
C ILE A 413 -9.09 -6.81 -6.46
N PRO A 414 -8.75 -5.58 -6.06
CA PRO A 414 -7.41 -5.03 -6.22
C PRO A 414 -6.33 -5.94 -5.63
N TYR A 415 -5.14 -5.96 -6.23
CA TYR A 415 -4.04 -6.82 -5.78
C TYR A 415 -3.61 -6.57 -4.32
N TYR A 416 -3.79 -5.35 -3.80
CA TYR A 416 -3.44 -4.98 -2.44
C TYR A 416 -4.49 -5.44 -1.40
N GLU A 417 -5.66 -5.87 -1.85
CA GLU A 417 -6.69 -6.51 -1.03
C GLU A 417 -6.62 -8.04 -1.09
N GLN A 418 -6.03 -8.61 -2.14
CA GLN A 418 -5.83 -10.05 -2.26
C GLN A 418 -4.84 -10.55 -1.22
N ASP A 419 -5.06 -11.77 -0.68
CA ASP A 419 -4.21 -12.38 0.33
C ASP A 419 -4.01 -11.49 1.57
N ASN A 420 -5.01 -10.68 1.89
CA ASN A 420 -5.05 -9.74 3.00
C ASN A 420 -6.08 -10.18 4.04
N TYR A 421 -6.08 -9.58 5.20
CA TYR A 421 -7.08 -9.84 6.23
C TYR A 421 -8.11 -8.70 6.28
N GLY A 422 -9.39 -9.06 6.31
CA GLY A 422 -10.50 -8.13 6.46
C GLY A 422 -11.47 -8.59 7.56
N LEU A 423 -12.10 -7.65 8.25
CA LEU A 423 -13.12 -7.92 9.24
C LEU A 423 -14.48 -7.99 8.55
N LEU A 424 -14.99 -9.20 8.37
CA LEU A 424 -16.35 -9.42 7.89
C LEU A 424 -17.35 -9.09 9.02
N VAL A 425 -18.22 -8.13 8.77
CA VAL A 425 -19.23 -7.65 9.72
C VAL A 425 -20.54 -8.38 9.47
N GLY A 426 -20.84 -9.37 10.30
CA GLY A 426 -22.05 -10.18 10.23
C GLY A 426 -23.08 -9.85 11.31
N GLU A 427 -24.24 -10.52 11.27
CA GLU A 427 -25.32 -10.35 12.26
C GLU A 427 -24.91 -10.80 13.68
N GLN A 428 -23.90 -11.67 13.80
CA GLN A 428 -23.41 -12.24 15.06
C GLN A 428 -22.08 -11.59 15.53
N GLY A 429 -21.72 -10.44 14.99
CA GLY A 429 -20.45 -9.76 15.27
C GLY A 429 -19.47 -9.77 14.09
N GLY A 430 -18.19 -9.54 14.37
CA GLY A 430 -17.14 -9.52 13.37
C GLY A 430 -16.30 -10.79 13.35
N GLU A 431 -15.90 -11.21 12.15
CA GLU A 431 -14.97 -12.32 11.93
C GLU A 431 -13.84 -11.87 11.04
N LEU A 432 -12.59 -12.08 11.47
CA LEU A 432 -11.42 -11.78 10.64
C LEU A 432 -11.27 -12.90 9.61
N ILE A 433 -11.46 -12.56 8.33
CA ILE A 433 -11.32 -13.47 7.20
C ILE A 433 -10.04 -13.21 6.43
N HIS A 434 -9.48 -14.27 5.87
CA HIS A 434 -8.36 -14.18 4.92
C HIS A 434 -8.93 -14.11 3.49
N MET A 435 -8.68 -13.02 2.80
CA MET A 435 -9.29 -12.73 1.51
C MET A 435 -8.70 -13.56 0.37
N PRO A 436 -9.47 -13.84 -0.69
CA PRO A 436 -9.03 -14.70 -1.77
C PRO A 436 -7.82 -14.15 -2.52
N LEU A 437 -7.02 -15.07 -3.05
CA LEU A 437 -5.88 -14.79 -3.91
C LEU A 437 -6.19 -15.30 -5.32
N SER A 438 -6.07 -14.42 -6.32
CA SER A 438 -6.29 -14.81 -7.72
C SER A 438 -5.20 -15.76 -8.23
N PRO A 439 -5.53 -16.78 -9.04
CA PRO A 439 -4.51 -17.64 -9.62
C PRO A 439 -3.66 -16.89 -10.67
N PRO A 440 -2.44 -17.37 -10.99
CA PRO A 440 -1.54 -16.71 -11.94
C PRO A 440 -2.18 -16.43 -13.29
N GLU A 441 -3.01 -17.35 -13.77
CA GLU A 441 -3.67 -17.27 -15.08
C GLU A 441 -4.69 -16.13 -15.16
N ALA A 442 -5.23 -15.68 -14.04
CA ALA A 442 -6.13 -14.52 -13.98
C ALA A 442 -5.38 -13.20 -14.15
N ASN A 443 -4.08 -13.17 -13.90
CA ASN A 443 -3.25 -11.97 -13.86
C ASN A 443 -2.12 -12.07 -14.89
N GLY A 444 -2.46 -11.98 -16.18
CA GLY A 444 -1.52 -12.21 -17.27
C GLY A 444 -0.90 -10.95 -17.87
N VAL A 445 0.30 -11.11 -18.40
CA VAL A 445 0.91 -10.24 -19.40
C VAL A 445 1.34 -11.14 -20.56
N PHE A 446 0.73 -10.95 -21.72
CA PHE A 446 0.99 -11.75 -22.91
C PHE A 446 1.52 -10.85 -24.00
N ARG A 447 2.78 -11.08 -24.43
CA ARG A 447 3.43 -10.30 -25.48
C ARG A 447 3.56 -11.14 -26.73
N SER A 448 3.16 -10.58 -27.85
CA SER A 448 3.48 -11.11 -29.17
C SER A 448 4.17 -10.05 -30.01
N ALA A 449 5.27 -10.40 -30.66
CA ALA A 449 6.04 -9.48 -31.46
C ALA A 449 6.39 -10.08 -32.83
N LYS A 450 6.18 -9.30 -33.90
CA LYS A 450 6.63 -9.59 -35.26
C LYS A 450 7.59 -8.50 -35.71
N LEU A 451 8.86 -8.84 -35.71
CA LEU A 451 9.94 -7.90 -35.88
C LEU A 451 10.82 -8.26 -37.06
N LYS A 452 11.51 -7.27 -37.58
CA LYS A 452 12.50 -7.39 -38.64
C LYS A 452 13.79 -6.78 -38.18
N LEU A 453 14.85 -7.55 -38.25
CA LEU A 453 16.22 -7.05 -38.06
C LEU A 453 16.77 -6.65 -39.45
N VAL A 454 17.34 -5.45 -39.55
CA VAL A 454 18.02 -5.01 -40.78
C VAL A 454 19.53 -5.12 -40.64
N PRO A 455 20.32 -5.10 -41.74
CA PRO A 455 21.76 -5.39 -41.71
C PRO A 455 22.61 -4.44 -40.87
N ASP A 456 22.15 -3.22 -40.60
CA ASP A 456 22.82 -2.24 -39.73
C ASP A 456 22.61 -2.47 -38.24
N GLY A 457 21.82 -3.50 -37.88
CA GLY A 457 21.47 -3.85 -36.50
C GLY A 457 20.22 -3.15 -35.96
N THR A 458 19.50 -2.40 -36.78
CA THR A 458 18.21 -1.79 -36.38
C THR A 458 17.13 -2.88 -36.32
N LEU A 459 16.38 -2.89 -35.22
CA LEU A 459 15.18 -3.74 -35.03
C LEU A 459 13.92 -2.89 -35.19
N GLN A 460 12.97 -3.37 -36.00
CA GLN A 460 11.71 -2.65 -36.24
C GLN A 460 10.54 -3.60 -36.36
N GLY A 461 9.35 -3.16 -36.06
CA GLY A 461 8.13 -3.94 -36.22
C GLY A 461 7.05 -3.62 -35.20
N GLU A 462 6.16 -4.59 -35.00
CA GLU A 462 5.00 -4.46 -34.13
C GLU A 462 5.10 -5.36 -32.91
N ILE A 463 4.66 -4.81 -31.79
CA ILE A 463 4.44 -5.55 -30.54
C ILE A 463 3.00 -5.33 -30.08
N GLU A 464 2.35 -6.43 -29.67
CA GLU A 464 1.10 -6.44 -28.95
C GLU A 464 1.35 -6.93 -27.52
N GLU A 465 0.94 -6.17 -26.53
CA GLU A 465 0.88 -6.57 -25.13
C GLU A 465 -0.58 -6.64 -24.68
N ARG A 466 -1.01 -7.79 -24.21
CA ARG A 466 -2.34 -8.05 -23.66
C ARG A 466 -2.23 -8.28 -22.16
N TYR A 467 -2.99 -7.51 -21.39
CA TYR A 467 -3.00 -7.51 -19.94
C TYR A 467 -4.32 -8.00 -19.38
N THR A 468 -4.27 -8.88 -18.37
CA THR A 468 -5.44 -9.37 -17.64
C THR A 468 -5.32 -9.12 -16.14
N GLY A 469 -6.42 -9.23 -15.39
CA GLY A 469 -6.44 -9.12 -13.95
C GLY A 469 -5.83 -7.83 -13.41
N PHE A 470 -5.02 -7.92 -12.35
CA PHE A 470 -4.41 -6.75 -11.75
C PHE A 470 -3.41 -6.04 -12.67
N ASN A 471 -2.81 -6.73 -13.65
CA ASN A 471 -1.95 -6.08 -14.64
C ASN A 471 -2.76 -5.16 -15.56
N ALA A 472 -3.98 -5.58 -15.96
CA ALA A 472 -4.90 -4.72 -16.69
C ALA A 472 -5.39 -3.54 -15.83
N MET A 473 -5.68 -3.77 -14.56
CA MET A 473 -6.05 -2.72 -13.59
C MET A 473 -4.96 -1.65 -13.49
N ILE A 474 -3.71 -2.06 -13.27
CA ILE A 474 -2.56 -1.14 -13.19
C ILE A 474 -2.39 -0.39 -14.51
N GLY A 475 -2.48 -1.09 -15.66
CA GLY A 475 -2.38 -0.47 -16.97
C GLY A 475 -3.46 0.58 -17.19
N ARG A 476 -4.73 0.27 -16.90
CA ARG A 476 -5.85 1.23 -17.01
C ARG A 476 -5.65 2.44 -16.12
N ALA A 477 -5.23 2.26 -14.87
CA ALA A 477 -4.96 3.36 -13.95
C ALA A 477 -3.87 4.34 -14.46
N PHE A 478 -2.92 3.86 -15.27
CA PHE A 478 -1.92 4.74 -15.90
C PHE A 478 -2.49 5.56 -17.06
N PHE A 479 -3.51 5.06 -17.75
CA PHE A 479 -4.07 5.72 -18.94
C PHE A 479 -5.36 6.48 -18.65
N GLN A 480 -5.99 6.22 -17.51
CA GLN A 480 -7.21 6.89 -17.08
C GLN A 480 -6.96 8.39 -16.93
N HIS A 481 -7.89 9.19 -17.46
CA HIS A 481 -7.85 10.66 -17.42
C HIS A 481 -6.64 11.33 -18.11
N GLU A 482 -5.77 10.57 -18.78
CA GLU A 482 -4.60 11.10 -19.47
C GLU A 482 -4.93 11.58 -20.89
N THR A 483 -4.29 12.67 -21.31
CA THR A 483 -4.38 13.15 -22.70
C THR A 483 -3.68 12.15 -23.65
N GLU A 484 -4.02 12.19 -24.94
CA GLU A 484 -3.38 11.31 -25.92
C GLU A 484 -1.85 11.51 -25.96
N ASN A 485 -1.38 12.74 -25.82
CA ASN A 485 0.06 13.03 -25.76
C ASN A 485 0.72 12.44 -24.50
N ASP A 486 0.04 12.45 -23.35
CA ASP A 486 0.58 11.88 -22.12
C ASP A 486 0.51 10.35 -22.14
N ARG A 487 -0.52 9.74 -22.72
CA ARG A 487 -0.60 8.31 -23.03
C ARG A 487 0.59 7.85 -23.89
N LYS A 488 0.93 8.61 -24.93
CA LYS A 488 2.13 8.34 -25.75
C LYS A 488 3.40 8.33 -24.90
N LYS A 489 3.62 9.33 -24.05
CA LYS A 489 4.79 9.41 -23.15
C LYS A 489 4.84 8.26 -22.14
N ILE A 490 3.69 7.76 -21.67
CA ILE A 490 3.62 6.59 -20.78
C ILE A 490 4.13 5.37 -21.54
N ILE A 491 3.67 5.12 -22.75
CA ILE A 491 4.11 4.00 -23.59
C ILE A 491 5.60 4.13 -23.91
N GLU A 492 6.08 5.31 -24.31
CA GLU A 492 7.50 5.57 -24.54
C GLU A 492 8.35 5.23 -23.32
N ARG A 493 7.92 5.59 -22.10
CA ARG A 493 8.63 5.22 -20.85
C ARG A 493 8.63 3.71 -20.59
N LEU A 494 7.53 3.02 -20.86
CA LEU A 494 7.46 1.56 -20.70
C LEU A 494 8.44 0.86 -21.65
N VAL A 495 8.49 1.29 -22.90
CA VAL A 495 9.40 0.75 -23.92
C VAL A 495 10.87 1.11 -23.62
N ALA A 496 11.15 2.33 -23.14
CA ALA A 496 12.49 2.82 -22.81
C ALA A 496 13.19 2.01 -21.73
N ASN A 497 12.46 1.32 -20.86
CA ASN A 497 13.04 0.44 -19.84
C ASN A 497 13.81 -0.76 -20.44
N SER A 498 13.44 -1.19 -21.66
CA SER A 498 14.03 -2.36 -22.33
C SER A 498 14.79 -2.02 -23.61
N LEU A 499 14.40 -0.94 -24.30
CA LEU A 499 14.97 -0.54 -25.59
C LEU A 499 15.61 0.85 -25.50
N GLY A 500 16.91 0.91 -25.72
CA GLY A 500 17.61 2.18 -25.98
C GLY A 500 17.44 2.63 -27.44
N ASN A 501 17.60 3.93 -27.71
CA ASN A 501 17.61 4.51 -29.05
C ASN A 501 16.43 4.07 -29.94
N PHE A 502 15.22 4.02 -29.38
CA PHE A 502 14.02 3.67 -30.11
C PHE A 502 13.20 4.92 -30.48
N GLN A 503 12.41 4.76 -31.54
CA GLN A 503 11.39 5.69 -31.95
C GLN A 503 10.06 4.95 -31.95
N LEU A 504 9.05 5.51 -31.29
CA LEU A 504 7.66 5.03 -31.34
C LEU A 504 6.97 5.67 -32.55
N ASP A 505 6.59 4.84 -33.52
CA ASP A 505 5.97 5.32 -34.77
C ASP A 505 4.46 5.46 -34.62
N LYS A 506 3.81 4.45 -34.10
CA LYS A 506 2.35 4.39 -33.89
C LYS A 506 2.03 3.57 -32.65
N TYR A 507 0.95 3.90 -31.95
CA TYR A 507 0.38 3.07 -30.92
C TYR A 507 -1.15 3.02 -31.00
N GLU A 508 -1.73 2.00 -30.40
CA GLU A 508 -3.15 1.80 -30.23
C GLU A 508 -3.41 1.24 -28.82
N LEU A 509 -4.37 1.83 -28.11
CA LEU A 509 -4.84 1.36 -26.81
C LEU A 509 -6.26 0.84 -26.97
N VAL A 510 -6.45 -0.48 -26.78
CA VAL A 510 -7.72 -1.16 -27.01
C VAL A 510 -8.33 -1.58 -25.68
N ASN A 511 -9.64 -1.40 -25.53
CA ASN A 511 -10.42 -1.74 -24.32
C ASN A 511 -9.95 -1.02 -23.04
N ALA A 512 -9.41 0.19 -23.15
CA ALA A 512 -8.98 0.96 -21.98
C ALA A 512 -10.13 1.21 -20.99
N ASP A 513 -11.33 1.47 -21.53
CA ASP A 513 -12.53 1.79 -20.75
C ASP A 513 -13.50 0.60 -20.61
N ASP A 514 -13.22 -0.56 -21.24
CA ASP A 514 -14.04 -1.76 -21.17
C ASP A 514 -13.43 -2.76 -20.18
N LEU A 515 -13.93 -2.76 -18.94
CA LEU A 515 -13.42 -3.60 -17.86
C LEU A 515 -13.68 -5.11 -18.08
N ASP A 516 -14.64 -5.46 -18.92
CA ASP A 516 -14.98 -6.86 -19.21
C ASP A 516 -14.05 -7.52 -20.21
N LYS A 517 -13.16 -6.75 -20.83
CA LYS A 517 -12.19 -7.22 -21.82
C LYS A 517 -10.77 -6.98 -21.37
N ASP A 518 -9.86 -7.73 -21.95
CA ASP A 518 -8.43 -7.54 -21.72
C ASP A 518 -7.98 -6.16 -22.23
N LEU A 519 -7.11 -5.51 -21.48
CA LEU A 519 -6.44 -4.30 -21.95
C LEU A 519 -5.37 -4.71 -22.96
N ILE A 520 -5.36 -4.08 -24.15
CA ILE A 520 -4.37 -4.37 -25.19
C ILE A 520 -3.65 -3.07 -25.57
N ILE A 521 -2.31 -3.14 -25.61
CA ILE A 521 -1.45 -2.08 -26.13
C ILE A 521 -0.75 -2.62 -27.36
N ARG A 522 -0.99 -2.01 -28.53
CA ARG A 522 -0.25 -2.30 -29.78
C ARG A 522 0.63 -1.13 -30.11
N PHE A 523 1.83 -1.38 -30.55
CA PHE A 523 2.71 -0.30 -31.01
C PHE A 523 3.71 -0.78 -32.04
N ASN A 524 4.05 0.14 -32.97
CA ASN A 524 5.11 -0.02 -33.93
C ASN A 524 6.30 0.84 -33.52
N PHE A 525 7.48 0.31 -33.68
CA PHE A 525 8.71 0.99 -33.29
C PHE A 525 9.88 0.68 -34.21
N SER A 526 10.91 1.51 -34.14
CA SER A 526 12.24 1.28 -34.71
C SER A 526 13.29 1.55 -33.64
N ALA A 527 14.19 0.62 -33.37
CA ALA A 527 15.28 0.73 -32.41
C ALA A 527 16.61 0.58 -33.10
N ALA A 528 17.32 1.70 -33.28
CA ALA A 528 18.63 1.72 -33.92
C ALA A 528 19.70 1.03 -33.03
N HIS A 529 20.60 0.30 -33.68
CA HIS A 529 21.70 -0.41 -33.01
C HIS A 529 21.26 -1.43 -31.94
N TYR A 530 20.08 -2.02 -32.10
CA TYR A 530 19.59 -3.08 -31.21
C TYR A 530 20.51 -4.30 -31.24
N ALA A 531 20.84 -4.81 -32.43
CA ALA A 531 21.87 -5.82 -32.60
C ALA A 531 23.24 -5.18 -32.59
N LYS A 532 24.16 -5.77 -31.82
CA LYS A 532 25.55 -5.33 -31.75
C LYS A 532 26.34 -5.87 -32.94
N ASN A 533 26.94 -4.98 -33.73
CA ASN A 533 27.77 -5.36 -34.87
C ASN A 533 29.19 -5.79 -34.38
N ALA A 534 29.60 -6.99 -34.74
CA ALA A 534 30.92 -7.57 -34.45
C ALA A 534 31.60 -8.05 -35.76
N GLY A 535 31.80 -7.16 -36.69
CA GLY A 535 32.40 -7.43 -38.01
C GLY A 535 31.47 -8.19 -38.96
N SER A 536 31.72 -9.48 -39.21
CA SER A 536 30.83 -10.33 -40.01
C SER A 536 29.65 -10.92 -39.23
N MET A 537 29.50 -10.56 -37.96
CA MET A 537 28.48 -11.09 -37.05
C MET A 537 27.57 -9.98 -36.49
N LEU A 538 26.31 -10.34 -36.19
CA LEU A 538 25.38 -9.54 -35.40
C LEU A 538 25.04 -10.33 -34.13
N LEU A 539 25.13 -9.68 -32.98
CA LEU A 539 24.71 -10.23 -31.69
C LEU A 539 23.33 -9.68 -31.34
N VAL A 540 22.35 -10.56 -31.30
CA VAL A 540 20.93 -10.20 -31.13
C VAL A 540 20.42 -10.77 -29.81
N ARG A 541 19.87 -9.95 -28.96
CA ARG A 541 19.15 -10.43 -27.77
C ARG A 541 17.74 -10.83 -28.17
N PRO A 542 17.32 -12.10 -28.05
CA PRO A 542 16.00 -12.53 -28.50
C PRO A 542 14.84 -11.96 -27.68
N ARG A 543 15.05 -11.75 -26.37
CA ARG A 543 14.12 -11.05 -25.49
C ARG A 543 14.15 -9.54 -25.77
N VAL A 544 13.07 -8.99 -26.28
CA VAL A 544 13.00 -7.58 -26.67
C VAL A 544 12.45 -6.70 -25.55
N LEU A 545 11.39 -7.14 -24.91
CA LEU A 545 10.73 -6.43 -23.77
C LEU A 545 10.59 -7.35 -22.56
N GLY A 546 10.03 -6.80 -21.47
CA GLY A 546 9.54 -7.59 -20.35
C GLY A 546 10.66 -8.13 -19.45
N GLU A 547 11.66 -7.32 -19.08
CA GLU A 547 12.68 -7.70 -18.13
C GLU A 547 12.09 -8.05 -16.76
N LEU A 548 12.41 -9.24 -16.24
CA LEU A 548 11.89 -9.76 -14.97
C LEU A 548 12.89 -9.59 -13.84
N ALA A 549 14.18 -9.74 -14.12
CA ALA A 549 15.25 -9.62 -13.17
C ALA A 549 15.59 -8.15 -12.92
N GLY A 550 14.86 -7.50 -12.03
CA GLY A 550 15.19 -6.15 -11.57
C GLY A 550 16.51 -6.11 -10.76
N PRO A 551 17.05 -4.89 -10.50
CA PRO A 551 18.25 -4.73 -9.69
C PRO A 551 17.95 -5.15 -8.25
N TRP A 552 18.37 -6.34 -7.89
CA TRP A 552 18.39 -6.84 -6.54
C TRP A 552 19.83 -7.08 -6.10
N ASP A 553 20.24 -6.45 -5.00
CA ASP A 553 21.54 -6.74 -4.39
C ASP A 553 21.44 -8.07 -3.62
N ALA A 554 21.75 -9.15 -4.33
CA ALA A 554 21.72 -10.50 -3.77
C ALA A 554 22.75 -10.71 -2.64
N ASN A 555 23.74 -9.80 -2.49
CA ASN A 555 24.80 -9.90 -1.47
C ASN A 555 24.35 -9.36 -0.11
N LYS A 556 23.28 -8.54 -0.06
CA LYS A 556 22.77 -8.06 1.21
C LYS A 556 21.93 -9.13 1.91
N PRO A 557 22.13 -9.32 3.23
CA PRO A 557 21.25 -10.18 4.00
C PRO A 557 19.82 -9.60 4.01
N ARG A 558 18.82 -10.46 4.16
CA ARG A 558 17.43 -10.04 4.37
C ARG A 558 16.97 -10.47 5.77
N HIS A 559 16.13 -9.64 6.34
CA HIS A 559 15.56 -9.85 7.67
C HIS A 559 14.04 -10.09 7.59
N TYR A 560 13.41 -9.81 6.42
CA TYR A 560 11.98 -9.92 6.22
C TYR A 560 11.66 -10.73 4.97
N ALA A 561 10.46 -11.31 4.96
CA ALA A 561 9.91 -11.94 3.78
C ALA A 561 9.93 -11.00 2.56
N TYR A 562 9.91 -11.59 1.36
CA TYR A 562 9.83 -10.82 0.12
C TYR A 562 8.40 -10.87 -0.40
N GLU A 563 7.75 -9.72 -0.50
CA GLU A 563 6.39 -9.61 -1.00
C GLU A 563 6.35 -9.36 -2.51
N PHE A 564 5.62 -10.20 -3.19
CA PHE A 564 5.16 -9.95 -4.54
C PHE A 564 3.82 -9.17 -4.52
N ARG A 565 3.45 -8.58 -5.65
CA ARG A 565 2.11 -7.99 -5.79
C ARG A 565 1.01 -9.05 -5.71
N GLY A 566 1.29 -10.25 -6.25
CA GLY A 566 0.40 -11.40 -6.27
C GLY A 566 0.84 -12.37 -7.36
N PRO A 567 0.21 -13.55 -7.46
CA PRO A 567 0.48 -14.52 -8.52
C PRO A 567 0.22 -13.93 -9.89
N PHE A 568 1.07 -14.22 -10.86
CA PHE A 568 0.87 -13.78 -12.24
C PHE A 568 1.58 -14.67 -13.27
N LEU A 569 1.16 -14.55 -14.53
CA LEU A 569 1.70 -15.25 -15.68
C LEU A 569 2.21 -14.22 -16.70
N ASP A 570 3.50 -14.28 -17.03
CA ASP A 570 4.12 -13.47 -18.09
C ASP A 570 4.58 -14.39 -19.22
N ARG A 571 4.06 -14.19 -20.43
CA ARG A 571 4.34 -15.05 -21.59
C ARG A 571 4.70 -14.22 -22.80
N ASP A 572 5.85 -14.53 -23.39
CA ASP A 572 6.33 -13.87 -24.61
C ASP A 572 6.41 -14.84 -25.78
N THR A 573 6.07 -14.33 -26.96
CA THR A 573 6.34 -14.96 -28.25
C THR A 573 6.87 -13.88 -29.19
N VAL A 574 8.15 -13.96 -29.54
CA VAL A 574 8.83 -12.97 -30.37
C VAL A 574 9.36 -13.67 -31.63
N GLU A 575 8.99 -13.15 -32.79
CA GLU A 575 9.49 -13.59 -34.09
C GLU A 575 10.31 -12.46 -34.73
N ILE A 576 11.59 -12.72 -35.01
CA ILE A 576 12.52 -11.76 -35.64
C ILE A 576 12.93 -12.30 -36.99
N SER A 577 12.46 -11.67 -38.06
CA SER A 577 12.96 -11.95 -39.41
C SER A 577 14.42 -11.52 -39.55
N LEU A 578 15.27 -12.39 -40.02
CA LEU A 578 16.70 -12.16 -40.17
C LEU A 578 17.00 -11.24 -41.36
N PRO A 579 18.11 -10.47 -41.32
CA PRO A 579 18.55 -9.68 -42.46
C PRO A 579 18.96 -10.60 -43.62
N GLU A 580 18.73 -10.13 -44.84
CA GLU A 580 19.20 -10.84 -46.03
C GLU A 580 20.74 -11.02 -45.98
N GLY A 581 21.21 -12.22 -46.35
CA GLY A 581 22.62 -12.58 -46.29
C GLY A 581 23.14 -12.93 -44.90
N PHE A 582 22.28 -13.11 -43.89
CA PHE A 582 22.67 -13.61 -42.58
C PHE A 582 21.98 -14.95 -42.29
N LYS A 583 22.68 -15.79 -41.54
CA LYS A 583 22.14 -17.04 -40.96
C LYS A 583 22.49 -17.12 -39.47
N VAL A 584 21.74 -17.90 -38.73
CA VAL A 584 22.07 -18.19 -37.33
C VAL A 584 23.32 -19.06 -37.27
N ASP A 585 24.32 -18.64 -36.49
CA ASP A 585 25.55 -19.35 -36.18
C ASP A 585 25.43 -20.04 -34.82
N GLU A 586 24.91 -19.32 -33.80
CA GLU A 586 24.74 -19.83 -32.43
C GLU A 586 23.45 -19.33 -31.82
N LEU A 587 22.78 -20.18 -31.05
CA LEU A 587 21.57 -19.86 -30.28
C LEU A 587 21.87 -19.94 -28.78
N PRO A 588 21.17 -19.13 -27.95
CA PRO A 588 21.15 -19.35 -26.52
C PRO A 588 20.60 -20.72 -26.14
N ASP A 589 21.19 -21.33 -25.11
CA ASP A 589 20.65 -22.57 -24.54
C ASP A 589 19.26 -22.31 -23.92
N PRO A 590 18.35 -23.27 -23.98
CA PRO A 590 17.06 -23.17 -23.29
C PRO A 590 17.26 -23.10 -21.77
N ALA A 591 16.53 -22.22 -21.11
CA ALA A 591 16.53 -22.13 -19.66
C ALA A 591 15.25 -22.73 -19.05
N LYS A 592 15.41 -23.44 -17.93
CA LYS A 592 14.31 -23.89 -17.08
C LYS A 592 14.71 -23.75 -15.63
N VAL A 593 13.96 -22.95 -14.88
CA VAL A 593 14.18 -22.69 -13.44
C VAL A 593 12.87 -22.87 -12.71
N THR A 594 12.85 -23.75 -11.72
CA THR A 594 11.62 -24.08 -10.97
C THR A 594 11.90 -24.04 -9.47
N PHE A 595 11.09 -23.26 -8.75
CA PHE A 595 11.06 -23.20 -7.29
C PHE A 595 9.60 -23.24 -6.82
N PRO A 596 9.31 -23.49 -5.53
CA PRO A 596 7.93 -23.61 -5.04
C PRO A 596 7.04 -22.38 -5.30
N PHE A 597 7.65 -21.19 -5.40
CA PHE A 597 6.97 -19.91 -5.55
C PHE A 597 6.87 -19.42 -7.00
N ALA A 598 7.70 -19.95 -7.92
CA ALA A 598 7.68 -19.54 -9.33
C ALA A 598 8.39 -20.54 -10.27
N GLU A 599 8.00 -20.51 -11.54
CA GLU A 599 8.63 -21.24 -12.64
C GLU A 599 9.00 -20.27 -13.77
N TYR A 600 10.15 -20.48 -14.39
CA TYR A 600 10.64 -19.75 -15.55
C TYR A 600 11.13 -20.72 -16.60
N VAL A 601 10.69 -20.52 -17.84
CA VAL A 601 11.14 -21.29 -19.00
C VAL A 601 11.37 -20.32 -20.15
N SER A 602 12.51 -20.44 -20.84
CA SER A 602 12.78 -19.73 -22.08
C SER A 602 13.41 -20.62 -23.14
N LYS A 603 13.17 -20.33 -24.41
CA LYS A 603 13.73 -21.05 -25.54
C LYS A 603 13.87 -20.13 -26.75
N THR A 604 14.99 -20.26 -27.46
CA THR A 604 15.23 -19.63 -28.76
C THR A 604 15.41 -20.71 -29.84
N GLU A 605 14.70 -20.60 -30.93
CA GLU A 605 14.73 -21.51 -32.09
C GLU A 605 14.97 -20.72 -33.36
N SER A 606 15.50 -21.34 -34.39
CA SER A 606 15.64 -20.75 -35.74
C SER A 606 15.11 -21.65 -36.83
N GLY A 607 14.54 -21.06 -37.86
CA GLY A 607 14.08 -21.78 -39.06
C GLY A 607 13.67 -20.78 -40.14
N GLU A 608 13.94 -21.12 -41.41
CA GLU A 608 13.48 -20.37 -42.61
C GLU A 608 13.72 -18.84 -42.55
N GLY A 609 14.86 -18.41 -42.02
CA GLY A 609 15.20 -16.99 -41.94
C GLY A 609 14.52 -16.23 -40.81
N VAL A 610 13.98 -16.90 -39.80
CA VAL A 610 13.32 -16.34 -38.61
C VAL A 610 13.98 -16.89 -37.36
N LEU A 611 14.20 -16.00 -36.39
CA LEU A 611 14.54 -16.30 -34.99
C LEU A 611 13.26 -16.24 -34.18
N LYS A 612 12.89 -17.32 -33.50
CA LYS A 612 11.72 -17.38 -32.63
C LYS A 612 12.13 -17.54 -31.16
N TYR A 613 11.70 -16.62 -30.31
CA TYR A 613 11.88 -16.68 -28.87
C TYR A 613 10.54 -16.89 -28.17
N THR A 614 10.54 -17.78 -27.20
CA THR A 614 9.39 -17.99 -26.31
C THR A 614 9.86 -17.94 -24.86
N ARG A 615 9.06 -17.33 -24.00
CA ARG A 615 9.30 -17.29 -22.56
C ARG A 615 7.98 -17.46 -21.82
N GLU A 616 8.01 -18.17 -20.70
CA GLU A 616 6.94 -18.22 -19.73
C GLU A 616 7.54 -18.04 -18.33
N TYR A 617 7.01 -17.09 -17.60
CA TYR A 617 7.24 -16.89 -16.16
C TYR A 617 5.90 -17.01 -15.44
N LYS A 618 5.81 -17.98 -14.54
CA LYS A 618 4.63 -18.24 -13.75
C LYS A 618 4.98 -18.11 -12.27
N GLN A 619 4.46 -17.09 -11.62
CA GLN A 619 4.58 -16.86 -10.18
C GLN A 619 3.31 -17.29 -9.49
N THR A 620 3.44 -18.15 -8.47
CA THR A 620 2.29 -18.77 -7.76
C THR A 620 2.08 -18.19 -6.37
N ALA A 621 3.11 -17.58 -5.77
CA ALA A 621 3.07 -17.06 -4.42
C ALA A 621 2.89 -15.53 -4.39
N SER A 622 2.27 -15.03 -3.33
CA SER A 622 2.22 -13.60 -2.98
C SER A 622 3.40 -13.17 -2.11
N GLU A 623 4.05 -14.14 -1.43
CA GLU A 623 5.16 -13.91 -0.52
C GLU A 623 6.17 -15.07 -0.60
N VAL A 624 7.45 -14.77 -0.36
CA VAL A 624 8.51 -15.75 -0.12
C VAL A 624 9.07 -15.53 1.28
N SER A 625 8.93 -16.53 2.14
CA SER A 625 9.41 -16.48 3.52
C SER A 625 10.94 -16.43 3.60
N LEU A 626 11.47 -16.02 4.75
CA LEU A 626 12.93 -15.94 4.98
C LEU A 626 13.67 -17.27 4.72
N GLU A 627 13.01 -18.39 4.99
CA GLU A 627 13.58 -19.74 4.79
C GLU A 627 13.91 -20.03 3.31
N HIS A 628 13.19 -19.39 2.38
CA HIS A 628 13.34 -19.57 0.93
C HIS A 628 14.03 -18.38 0.22
N ILE A 629 14.58 -17.41 0.98
CA ILE A 629 15.22 -16.22 0.39
C ILE A 629 16.44 -16.57 -0.47
N ASP A 630 17.23 -17.55 -0.09
CA ASP A 630 18.40 -17.96 -0.88
C ASP A 630 17.98 -18.66 -2.19
N GLU A 631 16.85 -19.37 -2.17
CA GLU A 631 16.23 -19.92 -3.38
C GLU A 631 15.74 -18.80 -4.31
N LEU A 632 15.13 -17.75 -3.75
CA LEU A 632 14.67 -16.59 -4.50
C LEU A 632 15.84 -15.81 -5.14
N LYS A 633 16.95 -15.63 -4.41
CA LYS A 633 18.20 -15.05 -4.95
C LYS A 633 18.74 -15.87 -6.12
N LYS A 634 18.79 -17.19 -5.95
CA LYS A 634 19.23 -18.12 -7.01
C LYS A 634 18.32 -18.06 -8.23
N PHE A 635 16.99 -18.02 -8.00
CA PHE A 635 16.00 -17.92 -9.05
C PHE A 635 16.21 -16.66 -9.91
N PHE A 636 16.29 -15.48 -9.30
CA PHE A 636 16.51 -14.23 -10.04
C PHE A 636 17.89 -14.15 -10.68
N SER A 637 18.91 -14.73 -10.05
CA SER A 637 20.26 -14.81 -10.65
C SER A 637 20.25 -15.60 -11.95
N GLN A 638 19.56 -16.74 -12.00
CA GLN A 638 19.45 -17.59 -13.20
C GLN A 638 18.66 -16.89 -14.31
N ILE A 639 17.55 -16.23 -13.98
CA ILE A 639 16.79 -15.44 -14.94
C ILE A 639 17.66 -14.30 -15.52
N ASN A 640 18.37 -13.57 -14.65
CA ASN A 640 19.22 -12.45 -15.09
C ASN A 640 20.36 -12.91 -16.04
N LEU A 641 20.87 -14.11 -15.85
CA LEU A 641 21.84 -14.71 -16.77
C LEU A 641 21.18 -15.03 -18.13
N ASP A 642 20.03 -15.69 -18.12
CA ASP A 642 19.31 -16.05 -19.34
C ASP A 642 18.87 -14.81 -20.15
N GLU A 643 18.34 -13.80 -19.47
CA GLU A 643 17.86 -12.56 -20.11
C GLU A 643 18.96 -11.75 -20.82
N LYS A 644 20.23 -12.00 -20.51
CA LYS A 644 21.40 -11.38 -21.17
C LYS A 644 21.93 -12.18 -22.35
N ASN A 645 21.49 -13.41 -22.56
CA ASN A 645 21.95 -14.26 -23.64
C ASN A 645 21.60 -13.67 -25.00
N MET A 646 22.50 -13.91 -25.98
CA MET A 646 22.38 -13.39 -27.34
C MET A 646 22.48 -14.51 -28.34
N ALA A 647 21.69 -14.45 -29.41
CA ALA A 647 21.90 -15.24 -30.60
C ALA A 647 22.99 -14.59 -31.45
N VAL A 648 23.82 -15.40 -32.09
CA VAL A 648 24.85 -14.97 -33.03
C VAL A 648 24.38 -15.22 -34.45
N LEU A 649 24.30 -14.15 -35.23
CA LEU A 649 24.03 -14.20 -36.67
C LEU A 649 25.31 -13.95 -37.44
N LYS A 650 25.60 -14.75 -38.46
CA LYS A 650 26.81 -14.65 -39.29
C LYS A 650 26.41 -14.33 -40.72
N LYS A 651 27.14 -13.41 -41.33
CA LYS A 651 26.98 -13.08 -42.74
C LYS A 651 27.36 -14.28 -43.61
N VAL A 652 26.50 -14.62 -44.53
CA VAL A 652 26.73 -15.67 -45.56
C VAL A 652 27.45 -15.00 -46.73
N ASN A 653 28.64 -15.51 -47.08
CA ASN A 653 29.44 -15.00 -48.21
C ASN A 653 28.79 -15.37 -49.53
#